data_0c241fa963f2bdc7c778c9918afb5320
#
_entry.id   0c241fa963f2bdc7c778c9918afb5320
#
_cell.length_a   1.000
_cell.length_b   1.000
_cell.length_c   1.000
_cell.angle_alpha   90.00
_cell.angle_beta   90.00
_cell.angle_gamma   90.00
#
_symmetry.space_group_name_H-M   'P 1'
#
loop_
_entity.id
_entity.type
_entity.pdbx_description
1 polymer ?
#
loop_
_entity_poly.entity_id
_entity_poly.type
_entity_poly.pdbx_seq_one_letter_code
_entity_poly.pdbx_strand_id
1 'polypeptide(L)'
;MEHVPPPAEELALLDRELARLDARRSQLLVRRAWLLSVLTPPVARPAAPPAPPFAAPFGPPAAPVGPRGAQNVLLTLGGLLLTIAAIAFTLVSWGHMGIGGRSAVLGVVTVAALSAPAVLLRRGLPATAESLAALASVLMVLDAYALHRVVVPEADGRGFAAVAAAVLAVLWSVYGLLLDRLRLPLPLAVVSAQLPLLLWAWAAGAGATAFGWALLVTAALDCAIAVWGKGVAVRATACVCCWATGLLGLLVALAQSVSADAASAALAPGVLLLVGALIAVSGAWRAPAGLAVAGGLVAGLCGVAAVGGVLRAGVDWGWSVPVYLLCGVVLLVAVRAPMPRPVGQGLVWASSTVTVMAVLAAAPPVGLSLMGAVSQLARVWSGTPDGGVRGALGMESPAWSQMAAAPVVLLVVAGLLGAVYRSWAWLVRVAGPVLSPGATWRGAAGAGAVALGWAGLTVLPATLGMSYAAAVSAQLALVAGAFAVAVRGLRRRTDGVGLTALVCGLIGTVSAGMLSLAAEAATYAVFAVLLVVFGGAAVMLGGAAVSAARAVPPLPSGQAARSVRTLQIVQAVPACGAVVCGMVLARAVGASLGLAAHQAAPVMLVVPAVTVLLGARLRDLPSALPVELTGAVAGVVAVGMAVTDRPFLALVLALCGVLATGTAVRAERRPVAGYLAMTLFVLAAWLRLSASGVSAPEAYTLPVTVPALAVGALRRRRDPEASSWTAYGAGLAATLVPSLFTAWADPHWVRPLLLGVAALVITLSGARLRLQALLLLGGAVLALDALHELAPYVVQVVGALPRWLPPALAGVLLLVVGATYEQRLRDARRLKDALGRMR
;
A
#
# COMPACT_ATOMS: atom_id res chain seq x y z
N MET A 1 13.25 -43.39 42.10
CA MET A 1 12.94 -43.84 40.74
C MET A 1 11.50 -43.40 40.49
N GLU A 2 11.36 -42.24 39.89
CA GLU A 2 10.03 -41.75 39.49
C GLU A 2 9.49 -42.63 38.37
N HIS A 3 8.29 -43.13 38.55
CA HIS A 3 7.58 -43.90 37.52
C HIS A 3 7.29 -42.99 36.35
N VAL A 4 8.05 -43.10 35.28
CA VAL A 4 7.73 -42.48 33.99
C VAL A 4 6.55 -43.28 33.40
N PRO A 5 5.37 -42.66 33.16
CA PRO A 5 4.25 -43.36 32.61
C PRO A 5 4.56 -43.94 31.21
N PRO A 6 3.88 -45.00 30.78
CA PRO A 6 4.08 -45.55 29.44
C PRO A 6 3.84 -44.47 28.36
N PRO A 7 4.57 -44.46 27.25
CA PRO A 7 4.51 -43.38 26.25
C PRO A 7 3.10 -43.05 25.73
N ALA A 8 2.19 -44.04 25.74
CA ALA A 8 0.79 -43.84 25.35
C ALA A 8 -0.03 -43.08 26.41
N GLU A 9 0.27 -43.29 27.70
CA GLU A 9 -0.37 -42.53 28.79
C GLU A 9 0.18 -41.12 28.90
N GLU A 10 1.48 -40.94 28.67
CA GLU A 10 2.13 -39.63 28.60
C GLU A 10 1.55 -38.78 27.45
N LEU A 11 1.36 -39.40 26.28
CA LEU A 11 0.71 -38.72 25.14
C LEU A 11 -0.72 -38.29 25.48
N ALA A 12 -1.51 -39.18 26.10
CA ALA A 12 -2.88 -38.84 26.49
C ALA A 12 -2.98 -37.79 27.60
N LEU A 13 -1.95 -37.67 28.46
CA LEU A 13 -1.84 -36.58 29.43
C LEU A 13 -1.48 -35.26 28.75
N LEU A 14 -0.54 -35.26 27.82
CA LEU A 14 -0.16 -34.09 27.02
C LEU A 14 -1.32 -33.58 26.17
N ASP A 15 -2.08 -34.45 25.52
CA ASP A 15 -3.24 -34.07 24.72
C ASP A 15 -4.34 -33.44 25.59
N ARG A 16 -4.58 -33.94 26.80
CA ARG A 16 -5.51 -33.34 27.76
C ARG A 16 -5.05 -31.96 28.23
N GLU A 17 -3.74 -31.78 28.46
CA GLU A 17 -3.19 -30.49 28.88
C GLU A 17 -3.22 -29.48 27.74
N LEU A 18 -2.90 -29.87 26.51
CA LEU A 18 -3.05 -29.06 25.31
C LEU A 18 -4.50 -28.60 25.09
N ALA A 19 -5.46 -29.52 25.24
CA ALA A 19 -6.88 -29.16 25.15
C ALA A 19 -7.31 -28.13 26.22
N ARG A 20 -6.80 -28.27 27.46
CA ARG A 20 -7.03 -27.26 28.53
C ARG A 20 -6.42 -25.90 28.19
N LEU A 21 -5.20 -25.86 27.67
CA LEU A 21 -4.52 -24.62 27.26
C LEU A 21 -5.25 -23.94 26.12
N ASP A 22 -5.75 -24.68 25.14
CA ASP A 22 -6.52 -24.13 24.01
C ASP A 22 -7.88 -23.59 24.47
N ALA A 23 -8.56 -24.26 25.39
CA ALA A 23 -9.79 -23.76 26.01
C ALA A 23 -9.53 -22.45 26.79
N ARG A 24 -8.43 -22.36 27.53
CA ARG A 24 -8.05 -21.13 28.25
C ARG A 24 -7.65 -20.02 27.30
N ARG A 25 -6.94 -20.34 26.22
CA ARG A 25 -6.58 -19.40 25.15
C ARG A 25 -7.84 -18.80 24.52
N SER A 26 -8.82 -19.63 24.17
CA SER A 26 -10.09 -19.17 23.57
C SER A 26 -10.85 -18.23 24.52
N GLN A 27 -10.93 -18.55 25.80
CA GLN A 27 -11.54 -17.67 26.81
C GLN A 27 -10.84 -16.31 26.91
N LEU A 28 -9.50 -16.32 26.91
CA LEU A 28 -8.71 -15.07 26.93
C LEU A 28 -8.88 -14.25 25.63
N LEU A 29 -9.02 -14.88 24.49
CA LEU A 29 -9.30 -14.22 23.23
C LEU A 29 -10.69 -13.57 23.20
N VAL A 30 -11.72 -14.27 23.71
CA VAL A 30 -13.06 -13.72 23.86
C VAL A 30 -13.06 -12.54 24.84
N ARG A 31 -12.37 -12.67 25.98
CA ARG A 31 -12.24 -11.56 26.93
C ARG A 31 -11.49 -10.37 26.34
N ARG A 32 -10.42 -10.61 25.58
CA ARG A 32 -9.69 -9.57 24.86
C ARG A 32 -10.58 -8.86 23.82
N ALA A 33 -11.35 -9.63 23.05
CA ALA A 33 -12.27 -9.09 22.05
C ALA A 33 -13.34 -8.19 22.72
N TRP A 34 -13.89 -8.64 23.85
CA TRP A 34 -14.84 -7.87 24.64
C TRP A 34 -14.20 -6.58 25.18
N LEU A 35 -13.01 -6.64 25.78
CA LEU A 35 -12.28 -5.46 26.25
C LEU A 35 -11.97 -4.48 25.11
N LEU A 36 -11.59 -4.97 23.93
CA LEU A 36 -11.37 -4.12 22.75
C LEU A 36 -12.68 -3.46 22.29
N SER A 37 -13.81 -4.15 22.32
CA SER A 37 -15.11 -3.56 21.97
C SER A 37 -15.57 -2.49 22.96
N VAL A 38 -15.20 -2.62 24.23
CA VAL A 38 -15.50 -1.61 25.28
C VAL A 38 -14.55 -0.41 25.20
N LEU A 39 -13.28 -0.64 24.86
CA LEU A 39 -12.25 0.41 24.81
C LEU A 39 -12.19 1.15 23.46
N THR A 40 -12.71 0.55 22.39
CA THR A 40 -12.79 1.19 21.07
C THR A 40 -14.21 1.72 20.86
N PRO A 41 -14.44 3.04 20.88
CA PRO A 41 -15.74 3.57 20.46
C PRO A 41 -16.00 3.19 19.01
N PRO A 42 -17.25 2.93 18.58
CA PRO A 42 -17.55 2.51 17.23
C PRO A 42 -17.18 3.60 16.25
N VAL A 43 -16.06 3.38 15.53
CA VAL A 43 -15.72 4.16 14.36
C VAL A 43 -16.72 3.74 13.27
N ALA A 44 -17.53 4.68 12.83
CA ALA A 44 -18.43 4.49 11.71
C ALA A 44 -17.64 3.98 10.48
N ARG A 45 -17.91 2.75 10.05
CA ARG A 45 -17.33 2.19 8.84
C ARG A 45 -17.90 2.93 7.62
N PRO A 46 -17.05 3.28 6.63
CA PRO A 46 -17.54 3.70 5.33
C PRO A 46 -18.37 2.57 4.71
N ALA A 47 -19.50 2.91 4.10
CA ALA A 47 -20.40 1.98 3.44
C ALA A 47 -19.67 1.21 2.34
N ALA A 48 -19.72 -0.11 2.39
CA ALA A 48 -19.26 -0.99 1.33
C ALA A 48 -20.22 -0.94 0.13
N PRO A 49 -19.74 -1.12 -1.11
CA PRO A 49 -20.59 -1.15 -2.29
C PRO A 49 -21.57 -2.33 -2.27
N PRO A 50 -22.73 -2.24 -2.92
CA PRO A 50 -23.78 -3.25 -2.84
C PRO A 50 -23.38 -4.56 -3.51
N ALA A 51 -23.48 -5.66 -2.77
CA ALA A 51 -23.37 -7.01 -3.27
C ALA A 51 -24.71 -7.48 -3.90
N PRO A 52 -24.70 -8.39 -4.90
CA PRO A 52 -25.89 -8.88 -5.57
C PRO A 52 -26.78 -9.74 -4.65
N PRO A 53 -28.08 -9.85 -4.95
CA PRO A 53 -29.04 -10.47 -4.04
C PRO A 53 -28.97 -11.99 -4.09
N PHE A 54 -28.49 -12.62 -3.04
CA PHE A 54 -28.76 -14.03 -2.73
C PHE A 54 -29.50 -14.13 -1.40
N ALA A 55 -30.47 -15.02 -1.38
CA ALA A 55 -31.48 -15.22 -0.34
C ALA A 55 -30.92 -15.27 1.09
N ALA A 56 -31.55 -14.51 1.98
CA ALA A 56 -31.27 -14.49 3.40
C ALA A 56 -31.87 -15.70 4.10
N PRO A 57 -31.15 -16.35 5.03
CA PRO A 57 -31.77 -17.18 6.06
C PRO A 57 -32.44 -16.30 7.11
N PHE A 58 -33.56 -16.72 7.61
CA PHE A 58 -34.39 -16.06 8.61
C PHE A 58 -33.56 -15.49 9.78
N GLY A 59 -33.63 -14.18 9.97
CA GLY A 59 -33.10 -13.50 11.14
C GLY A 59 -33.95 -13.76 12.39
N PRO A 60 -33.39 -13.57 13.60
CA PRO A 60 -34.16 -13.70 14.83
C PRO A 60 -35.30 -12.72 14.86
N PRO A 61 -36.45 -13.09 15.51
CA PRO A 61 -37.63 -12.24 15.55
C PRO A 61 -37.31 -10.90 16.17
N ALA A 62 -37.76 -9.81 15.53
CA ALA A 62 -37.61 -8.46 16.01
C ALA A 62 -38.20 -8.36 17.42
N ALA A 63 -37.44 -7.74 18.34
CA ALA A 63 -37.92 -7.47 19.69
C ALA A 63 -39.27 -6.69 19.64
N PRO A 64 -40.25 -7.02 20.46
CA PRO A 64 -41.55 -6.35 20.44
C PRO A 64 -41.37 -4.86 20.71
N VAL A 65 -41.84 -4.03 19.79
CA VAL A 65 -41.84 -2.58 19.92
C VAL A 65 -42.73 -2.26 21.11
N GLY A 66 -42.17 -1.75 22.21
CA GLY A 66 -42.93 -1.37 23.38
C GLY A 66 -43.99 -0.30 23.05
N PRO A 67 -45.10 -0.22 23.80
CA PRO A 67 -46.24 0.66 23.51
C PRO A 67 -45.86 2.13 23.30
N ARG A 68 -44.75 2.61 23.89
CA ARG A 68 -44.21 3.97 23.67
C ARG A 68 -43.59 4.15 22.30
N GLY A 69 -42.98 3.09 21.73
CA GLY A 69 -42.37 3.12 20.37
C GLY A 69 -43.45 3.18 19.28
N ALA A 70 -44.51 2.38 19.41
CA ALA A 70 -45.65 2.40 18.47
C ALA A 70 -46.41 3.74 18.52
N GLN A 71 -46.59 4.33 19.68
CA GLN A 71 -47.22 5.65 19.84
C GLN A 71 -46.37 6.76 19.17
N ASN A 72 -45.05 6.74 19.32
CA ASN A 72 -44.17 7.72 18.65
C ASN A 72 -44.18 7.56 17.14
N VAL A 73 -44.18 6.33 16.62
CA VAL A 73 -44.28 6.06 15.16
C VAL A 73 -45.62 6.54 14.60
N LEU A 74 -46.74 6.26 15.29
CA LEU A 74 -48.06 6.73 14.89
C LEU A 74 -48.19 8.25 14.92
N LEU A 75 -47.61 8.91 15.92
CA LEU A 75 -47.63 10.37 16.03
C LEU A 75 -46.74 11.03 14.96
N THR A 76 -45.55 10.48 14.69
CA THR A 76 -44.71 11.00 13.61
C THR A 76 -45.31 10.77 12.24
N LEU A 77 -45.89 9.59 12.00
CA LEU A 77 -46.57 9.27 10.75
C LEU A 77 -47.85 10.15 10.57
N GLY A 78 -48.62 10.35 11.62
CA GLY A 78 -49.78 11.25 11.62
C GLY A 78 -49.41 12.70 11.35
N GLY A 79 -48.34 13.19 11.99
CA GLY A 79 -47.79 14.53 11.75
C GLY A 79 -47.27 14.69 10.30
N LEU A 80 -46.59 13.68 9.76
CA LEU A 80 -46.12 13.67 8.38
C LEU A 80 -47.24 13.68 7.37
N LEU A 81 -48.30 12.85 7.59
CA LEU A 81 -49.52 12.83 6.73
C LEU A 81 -50.27 14.15 6.78
N LEU A 82 -50.37 14.76 7.93
CA LEU A 82 -51.01 16.06 8.09
C LEU A 82 -50.21 17.17 7.39
N THR A 83 -48.87 17.08 7.44
CA THR A 83 -47.99 18.01 6.73
C THR A 83 -48.13 17.85 5.22
N ILE A 84 -48.17 16.61 4.72
CA ILE A 84 -48.39 16.31 3.30
C ILE A 84 -49.78 16.80 2.86
N ALA A 85 -50.82 16.59 3.68
CA ALA A 85 -52.16 17.07 3.41
C ALA A 85 -52.22 18.62 3.39
N ALA A 86 -51.54 19.30 4.29
CA ALA A 86 -51.43 20.75 4.31
C ALA A 86 -50.72 21.30 3.06
N ILE A 87 -49.60 20.66 2.66
CA ILE A 87 -48.90 20.99 1.40
C ILE A 87 -49.78 20.74 0.20
N ALA A 88 -50.45 19.57 0.10
CA ALA A 88 -51.34 19.23 -0.98
C ALA A 88 -52.57 20.19 -1.04
N PHE A 89 -53.15 20.52 0.10
CA PHE A 89 -54.21 21.52 0.21
C PHE A 89 -53.74 22.89 -0.29
N THR A 90 -52.55 23.34 0.13
CA THR A 90 -51.99 24.61 -0.30
C THR A 90 -51.70 24.65 -1.80
N LEU A 91 -51.28 23.54 -2.42
CA LEU A 91 -50.94 23.45 -3.83
C LEU A 91 -52.16 23.24 -4.74
N VAL A 92 -53.17 22.43 -4.29
CA VAL A 92 -54.28 22.00 -5.11
C VAL A 92 -55.51 22.89 -4.95
N SER A 93 -55.83 23.34 -3.73
CA SER A 93 -57.04 24.16 -3.45
C SER A 93 -56.89 25.61 -3.88
N TRP A 94 -55.71 25.98 -4.41
CA TRP A 94 -55.43 27.34 -4.85
C TRP A 94 -56.33 27.82 -6.03
N GLY A 95 -56.99 26.89 -6.74
CA GLY A 95 -57.77 27.17 -7.92
C GLY A 95 -59.21 27.73 -7.69
N HIS A 96 -59.81 27.43 -6.54
CA HIS A 96 -61.28 27.61 -6.36
C HIS A 96 -61.75 28.66 -5.34
N MET A 97 -60.80 29.22 -4.53
CA MET A 97 -61.20 30.27 -3.53
C MET A 97 -60.53 31.62 -3.84
N GLY A 98 -61.23 32.71 -3.59
CA GLY A 98 -60.69 34.06 -3.71
C GLY A 98 -59.51 34.33 -2.75
N ILE A 99 -58.68 35.29 -3.11
CA ILE A 99 -57.42 35.62 -2.44
C ILE A 99 -57.58 35.84 -0.91
N GLY A 100 -58.65 36.59 -0.51
CA GLY A 100 -58.89 36.89 0.90
C GLY A 100 -59.38 35.69 1.73
N GLY A 101 -60.14 34.76 1.11
CA GLY A 101 -60.62 33.55 1.81
C GLY A 101 -59.50 32.56 2.11
N ARG A 102 -58.53 32.45 1.19
CA ARG A 102 -57.35 31.55 1.36
C ARG A 102 -56.44 31.99 2.49
N SER A 103 -56.11 33.27 2.52
CA SER A 103 -55.25 33.82 3.57
C SER A 103 -55.90 33.75 4.94
N ALA A 104 -57.23 33.97 5.04
CA ALA A 104 -57.95 33.85 6.29
C ALA A 104 -57.98 32.42 6.85
N VAL A 105 -58.26 31.42 5.99
CA VAL A 105 -58.28 30.00 6.41
C VAL A 105 -56.89 29.54 6.84
N LEU A 106 -55.88 29.86 6.05
CA LEU A 106 -54.51 29.48 6.36
C LEU A 106 -54.06 30.14 7.68
N GLY A 107 -54.28 31.41 7.88
CA GLY A 107 -53.96 32.15 9.11
C GLY A 107 -54.70 31.59 10.34
N VAL A 108 -55.98 31.24 10.24
CA VAL A 108 -56.75 30.64 11.34
C VAL A 108 -56.18 29.27 11.72
N VAL A 109 -55.88 28.42 10.70
CA VAL A 109 -55.29 27.09 10.92
C VAL A 109 -53.89 27.23 11.57
N THR A 110 -53.10 28.18 11.12
CA THR A 110 -51.75 28.43 11.69
C THR A 110 -51.84 28.94 13.14
N VAL A 111 -52.71 29.88 13.45
CA VAL A 111 -52.95 30.39 14.82
C VAL A 111 -53.46 29.27 15.74
N ALA A 112 -54.37 28.43 15.24
CA ALA A 112 -54.87 27.28 16.00
C ALA A 112 -53.74 26.27 16.26
N ALA A 113 -52.93 25.97 15.23
CA ALA A 113 -51.77 25.08 15.36
C ALA A 113 -50.68 25.63 16.29
N LEU A 114 -50.48 26.95 16.37
CA LEU A 114 -49.56 27.62 17.31
C LEU A 114 -50.05 27.66 18.76
N SER A 115 -51.37 27.80 18.96
CA SER A 115 -52.00 27.86 20.29
C SER A 115 -52.14 26.47 20.91
N ALA A 116 -52.42 25.45 20.14
CA ALA A 116 -52.69 24.10 20.64
C ALA A 116 -51.56 23.47 21.46
N PRO A 117 -50.26 23.62 21.11
CA PRO A 117 -49.14 23.11 21.93
C PRO A 117 -49.15 23.70 23.36
N ALA A 118 -49.52 24.96 23.53
CA ALA A 118 -49.58 25.57 24.85
C ALA A 118 -50.66 24.91 25.76
N VAL A 119 -51.82 24.56 25.18
CA VAL A 119 -52.90 23.85 25.89
C VAL A 119 -52.50 22.39 26.16
N LEU A 120 -51.83 21.71 25.20
CA LEU A 120 -51.42 20.32 25.33
C LEU A 120 -50.30 20.18 26.38
N LEU A 121 -49.39 21.15 26.50
CA LEU A 121 -48.35 21.17 27.55
C LEU A 121 -48.98 21.30 28.93
N ARG A 122 -50.02 22.13 29.11
CA ARG A 122 -50.80 22.24 30.36
C ARG A 122 -51.48 20.91 30.70
N ARG A 123 -51.86 20.11 29.73
CA ARG A 123 -52.48 18.80 29.93
C ARG A 123 -51.47 17.65 30.10
N GLY A 124 -50.18 17.93 30.12
CA GLY A 124 -49.13 16.92 30.35
C GLY A 124 -48.83 16.03 29.11
N LEU A 125 -49.11 16.48 27.85
CA LEU A 125 -48.91 15.75 26.61
C LEU A 125 -47.78 16.37 25.79
N PRO A 126 -46.48 16.22 26.21
CA PRO A 126 -45.35 16.90 25.55
C PRO A 126 -45.08 16.38 24.13
N ALA A 127 -45.23 15.08 23.85
CA ALA A 127 -44.93 14.51 22.56
C ALA A 127 -45.92 15.02 21.48
N THR A 128 -47.23 15.12 21.82
CA THR A 128 -48.24 15.65 20.90
C THR A 128 -48.09 17.16 20.72
N ALA A 129 -47.67 17.88 21.75
CA ALA A 129 -47.37 19.30 21.67
C ALA A 129 -46.21 19.57 20.72
N GLU A 130 -45.15 18.73 20.79
CA GLU A 130 -43.96 18.81 19.90
C GLU A 130 -44.32 18.58 18.42
N SER A 131 -45.11 17.54 18.13
CA SER A 131 -45.54 17.25 16.76
C SER A 131 -46.45 18.37 16.16
N LEU A 132 -47.28 18.96 17.00
CA LEU A 132 -48.14 20.07 16.57
C LEU A 132 -47.33 21.37 16.41
N ALA A 133 -46.31 21.60 17.23
CA ALA A 133 -45.40 22.73 17.09
C ALA A 133 -44.57 22.59 15.79
N ALA A 134 -44.15 21.35 15.42
CA ALA A 134 -43.49 21.08 14.15
C ALA A 134 -44.40 21.42 12.97
N LEU A 135 -45.69 20.98 13.02
CA LEU A 135 -46.68 21.31 11.98
C LEU A 135 -46.90 22.82 11.88
N ALA A 136 -47.08 23.52 13.02
CA ALA A 136 -47.23 24.96 13.08
C ALA A 136 -46.04 25.70 12.45
N SER A 137 -44.82 25.22 12.69
CA SER A 137 -43.61 25.81 12.11
C SER A 137 -43.59 25.67 10.56
N VAL A 138 -44.01 24.52 10.03
CA VAL A 138 -44.14 24.32 8.57
C VAL A 138 -45.24 25.22 7.98
N LEU A 139 -46.35 25.35 8.66
CA LEU A 139 -47.44 26.24 8.23
C LEU A 139 -46.98 27.70 8.19
N MET A 140 -46.21 28.18 9.13
CA MET A 140 -45.63 29.53 9.10
C MET A 140 -44.74 29.77 7.87
N VAL A 141 -43.95 28.76 7.45
CA VAL A 141 -43.16 28.87 6.21
C VAL A 141 -44.07 28.93 4.99
N LEU A 142 -45.15 28.16 4.99
CA LEU A 142 -46.14 28.18 3.89
C LEU A 142 -46.91 29.52 3.87
N ASP A 143 -47.23 30.08 5.03
CA ASP A 143 -47.83 31.42 5.16
C ASP A 143 -46.92 32.50 4.61
N ALA A 144 -45.64 32.45 4.92
CA ALA A 144 -44.68 33.38 4.36
C ALA A 144 -44.56 33.26 2.82
N TYR A 145 -44.56 32.03 2.30
CA TYR A 145 -44.60 31.79 0.85
C TYR A 145 -45.88 32.31 0.22
N ALA A 146 -47.06 32.07 0.83
CA ALA A 146 -48.36 32.55 0.36
C ALA A 146 -48.42 34.06 0.39
N LEU A 147 -47.91 34.72 1.43
CA LEU A 147 -47.82 36.17 1.56
C LEU A 147 -47.01 36.78 0.38
N HIS A 148 -45.88 36.20 0.02
CA HIS A 148 -45.09 36.63 -1.13
C HIS A 148 -45.89 36.55 -2.43
N ARG A 149 -46.54 35.41 -2.67
CA ARG A 149 -47.28 35.13 -3.92
C ARG A 149 -48.54 35.98 -4.08
N VAL A 150 -49.17 36.37 -2.96
CA VAL A 150 -50.48 37.00 -2.95
C VAL A 150 -50.43 38.52 -2.74
N VAL A 151 -49.59 38.97 -1.79
CA VAL A 151 -49.60 40.37 -1.35
C VAL A 151 -48.50 41.18 -2.01
N VAL A 152 -47.34 40.55 -2.31
CA VAL A 152 -46.15 41.24 -2.81
C VAL A 152 -45.49 40.46 -3.97
N PRO A 153 -46.26 40.15 -5.06
CA PRO A 153 -45.75 39.31 -6.14
C PRO A 153 -44.60 39.97 -6.96
N GLU A 154 -44.49 41.27 -6.93
CA GLU A 154 -43.52 42.06 -7.67
C GLU A 154 -42.20 42.24 -6.89
N ALA A 155 -42.16 41.89 -5.59
CA ALA A 155 -40.94 42.00 -4.81
C ALA A 155 -39.92 40.94 -5.22
N ASP A 156 -38.64 41.32 -5.21
CA ASP A 156 -37.57 40.32 -5.43
C ASP A 156 -37.71 39.14 -4.44
N GLY A 157 -37.92 37.95 -5.01
CA GLY A 157 -38.17 36.75 -4.20
C GLY A 157 -37.06 36.41 -3.24
N ARG A 158 -35.80 36.79 -3.56
CA ARG A 158 -34.62 36.53 -2.70
C ARG A 158 -34.62 37.49 -1.51
N GLY A 159 -34.86 38.77 -1.75
CA GLY A 159 -34.94 39.76 -0.70
C GLY A 159 -36.13 39.51 0.23
N PHE A 160 -37.30 39.14 -0.31
CA PHE A 160 -38.43 38.71 0.48
C PHE A 160 -38.11 37.47 1.34
N ALA A 161 -37.50 36.45 0.78
CA ALA A 161 -37.12 35.24 1.50
C ALA A 161 -36.10 35.55 2.63
N ALA A 162 -35.19 36.50 2.44
CA ALA A 162 -34.26 36.95 3.49
C ALA A 162 -35.00 37.56 4.67
N VAL A 163 -35.95 38.47 4.41
CA VAL A 163 -36.79 39.10 5.46
C VAL A 163 -37.70 38.07 6.13
N ALA A 164 -38.33 37.20 5.35
CA ALA A 164 -39.20 36.14 5.88
C ALA A 164 -38.42 35.20 6.81
N ALA A 165 -37.21 34.75 6.41
CA ALA A 165 -36.35 33.92 7.23
C ALA A 165 -35.93 34.61 8.54
N ALA A 166 -35.63 35.92 8.50
CA ALA A 166 -35.32 36.70 9.68
C ALA A 166 -36.53 36.81 10.64
N VAL A 167 -37.70 37.11 10.10
CA VAL A 167 -38.94 37.19 10.90
C VAL A 167 -39.29 35.83 11.53
N LEU A 168 -39.18 34.73 10.75
CA LEU A 168 -39.38 33.38 11.27
C LEU A 168 -38.41 33.01 12.35
N ALA A 169 -37.10 33.35 12.20
CA ALA A 169 -36.09 33.10 13.23
C ALA A 169 -36.44 33.82 14.54
N VAL A 170 -36.90 35.08 14.45
CA VAL A 170 -37.36 35.84 15.64
C VAL A 170 -38.59 35.21 16.24
N LEU A 171 -39.65 34.94 15.44
CA LEU A 171 -40.90 34.36 15.90
C LEU A 171 -40.69 32.99 16.57
N TRP A 172 -39.92 32.12 15.99
CA TRP A 172 -39.60 30.81 16.54
C TRP A 172 -38.71 30.91 17.78
N SER A 173 -37.83 31.92 17.86
CA SER A 173 -37.07 32.20 19.08
C SER A 173 -37.97 32.63 20.24
N VAL A 174 -38.88 33.59 19.99
CA VAL A 174 -39.86 34.03 20.97
C VAL A 174 -40.80 32.90 21.39
N TYR A 175 -41.31 32.15 20.43
CA TYR A 175 -42.19 30.98 20.66
C TYR A 175 -41.51 29.93 21.53
N GLY A 176 -40.25 29.59 21.22
CA GLY A 176 -39.45 28.62 21.96
C GLY A 176 -39.03 29.09 23.36
N LEU A 177 -38.83 30.41 23.57
CA LEU A 177 -38.57 31.01 24.90
C LEU A 177 -39.82 31.10 25.75
N LEU A 178 -41.02 31.35 25.16
CA LEU A 178 -42.29 31.37 25.87
C LEU A 178 -42.74 29.97 26.30
N LEU A 179 -42.47 28.97 25.46
CA LEU A 179 -42.81 27.56 25.68
C LEU A 179 -41.56 26.72 25.85
N ASP A 180 -40.83 26.94 26.93
CA ASP A 180 -39.51 26.37 27.25
C ASP A 180 -39.47 24.81 27.25
N ARG A 181 -40.65 24.18 27.37
CA ARG A 181 -40.82 22.72 27.33
C ARG A 181 -40.75 22.13 25.92
N LEU A 182 -40.90 22.97 24.88
CA LEU A 182 -40.78 22.55 23.47
C LEU A 182 -39.28 22.55 23.10
N ARG A 183 -38.87 21.46 22.45
CA ARG A 183 -37.45 21.27 22.03
C ARG A 183 -37.18 21.75 20.63
N LEU A 184 -38.18 21.73 19.73
CA LEU A 184 -38.02 21.97 18.30
C LEU A 184 -37.90 23.46 17.92
N PRO A 185 -38.68 24.43 18.46
CA PRO A 185 -38.74 25.80 17.94
C PRO A 185 -37.39 26.53 18.00
N LEU A 186 -36.61 26.39 19.07
CA LEU A 186 -35.32 27.06 19.21
C LEU A 186 -34.26 26.55 18.22
N PRO A 187 -34.05 25.23 18.01
CA PRO A 187 -33.22 24.74 16.93
C PRO A 187 -33.64 25.21 15.52
N LEU A 188 -34.96 25.24 15.25
CA LEU A 188 -35.46 25.75 13.95
C LEU A 188 -35.17 27.25 13.78
N ALA A 189 -35.27 28.03 14.84
CA ALA A 189 -34.88 29.45 14.85
C ALA A 189 -33.42 29.64 14.46
N VAL A 190 -32.50 28.81 15.00
CA VAL A 190 -31.06 28.81 14.64
C VAL A 190 -30.87 28.47 13.16
N VAL A 191 -31.57 27.43 12.66
CA VAL A 191 -31.47 27.03 11.24
C VAL A 191 -32.03 28.14 10.33
N SER A 192 -33.15 28.77 10.67
CA SER A 192 -33.71 29.87 9.88
C SER A 192 -32.82 31.11 9.90
N ALA A 193 -32.15 31.38 11.01
CA ALA A 193 -31.20 32.49 11.16
C ALA A 193 -29.95 32.36 10.24
N GLN A 194 -29.71 31.19 9.63
CA GLN A 194 -28.63 31.04 8.65
C GLN A 194 -28.90 31.75 7.33
N LEU A 195 -30.17 31.92 6.96
CA LEU A 195 -30.59 32.35 5.63
C LEU A 195 -30.60 33.85 5.40
N PRO A 196 -30.96 34.71 6.34
CA PRO A 196 -31.19 36.14 6.12
C PRO A 196 -30.01 36.86 5.49
N LEU A 197 -28.82 36.77 6.05
CA LEU A 197 -27.64 37.45 5.56
C LEU A 197 -27.17 36.91 4.21
N LEU A 198 -27.27 35.61 3.99
CA LEU A 198 -26.88 34.95 2.74
C LEU A 198 -27.82 35.33 1.59
N LEU A 199 -29.13 35.24 1.83
CA LEU A 199 -30.13 35.59 0.81
C LEU A 199 -30.11 37.09 0.52
N TRP A 200 -29.87 37.92 1.53
CA TRP A 200 -29.73 39.36 1.33
C TRP A 200 -28.48 39.71 0.50
N ALA A 201 -27.35 39.11 0.80
CA ALA A 201 -26.14 39.27 0.00
C ALA A 201 -26.36 38.83 -1.46
N TRP A 202 -27.14 37.75 -1.64
CA TRP A 202 -27.48 37.27 -2.99
C TRP A 202 -28.46 38.21 -3.71
N ALA A 203 -29.48 38.71 -3.04
CA ALA A 203 -30.46 39.65 -3.60
C ALA A 203 -29.76 40.98 -4.01
N ALA A 204 -28.80 41.41 -3.21
CA ALA A 204 -28.04 42.61 -3.48
C ALA A 204 -26.98 42.47 -4.58
N GLY A 205 -26.79 41.26 -5.15
CA GLY A 205 -25.73 40.99 -6.11
C GLY A 205 -24.33 41.20 -5.56
N ALA A 206 -24.16 40.94 -4.25
CA ALA A 206 -22.92 41.22 -3.54
C ALA A 206 -21.75 40.35 -4.04
N GLY A 207 -20.55 40.88 -4.02
CA GLY A 207 -19.35 40.13 -4.38
C GLY A 207 -18.95 39.06 -3.36
N ALA A 208 -18.02 38.20 -3.76
CA ALA A 208 -17.60 37.05 -2.94
C ALA A 208 -17.10 37.44 -1.53
N THR A 209 -16.47 38.62 -1.39
CA THR A 209 -16.03 39.13 -0.08
C THR A 209 -17.20 39.40 0.86
N ALA A 210 -18.30 40.01 0.37
CA ALA A 210 -19.49 40.27 1.15
C ALA A 210 -20.20 38.96 1.55
N PHE A 211 -20.22 37.94 0.67
CA PHE A 211 -20.65 36.59 1.02
C PHE A 211 -19.79 35.96 2.13
N GLY A 212 -18.47 36.12 2.05
CA GLY A 212 -17.56 35.70 3.10
C GLY A 212 -17.90 36.33 4.46
N TRP A 213 -18.16 37.64 4.47
CA TRP A 213 -18.61 38.36 5.68
C TRP A 213 -19.96 37.86 6.20
N ALA A 214 -20.94 37.70 5.31
CA ALA A 214 -22.27 37.20 5.69
C ALA A 214 -22.15 35.83 6.37
N LEU A 215 -21.36 34.91 5.82
CA LEU A 215 -21.10 33.58 6.37
C LEU A 215 -20.39 33.64 7.73
N LEU A 216 -19.35 34.46 7.86
CA LEU A 216 -18.59 34.55 9.11
C LEU A 216 -19.36 35.27 10.22
N VAL A 217 -20.18 36.28 9.91
CA VAL A 217 -21.07 36.94 10.89
C VAL A 217 -22.11 35.93 11.40
N THR A 218 -22.70 35.14 10.50
CA THR A 218 -23.62 34.07 10.88
C THR A 218 -22.91 33.02 11.76
N ALA A 219 -21.71 32.59 11.38
CA ALA A 219 -20.91 31.66 12.19
C ALA A 219 -20.54 32.24 13.57
N ALA A 220 -20.29 33.54 13.67
CA ALA A 220 -20.01 34.21 14.95
C ALA A 220 -21.23 34.20 15.88
N LEU A 221 -22.43 34.46 15.34
CA LEU A 221 -23.69 34.35 16.05
C LEU A 221 -23.94 32.92 16.55
N ASP A 222 -23.74 31.95 15.67
CA ASP A 222 -23.86 30.54 15.99
C ASP A 222 -22.85 30.10 17.08
N CYS A 223 -21.60 30.57 16.98
CA CYS A 223 -20.59 30.35 18.00
C CYS A 223 -21.04 30.92 19.36
N ALA A 224 -21.60 32.12 19.39
CA ALA A 224 -22.13 32.73 20.59
C ALA A 224 -23.28 31.89 21.16
N ILE A 225 -24.22 31.44 20.34
CA ILE A 225 -25.33 30.57 20.77
C ILE A 225 -24.80 29.21 21.24
N ALA A 226 -23.82 28.62 20.57
CA ALA A 226 -23.23 27.36 20.97
C ALA A 226 -22.53 27.43 22.34
N VAL A 227 -21.90 28.58 22.65
CA VAL A 227 -21.18 28.81 23.92
C VAL A 227 -22.14 29.20 25.07
N TRP A 228 -23.09 30.11 24.84
CA TRP A 228 -23.95 30.70 25.89
C TRP A 228 -25.42 30.26 25.84
N GLY A 229 -25.84 29.60 24.79
CA GLY A 229 -27.23 29.16 24.58
C GLY A 229 -27.67 28.15 25.64
N LYS A 230 -28.97 28.18 25.95
CA LYS A 230 -29.61 27.25 26.89
C LYS A 230 -30.16 26.03 26.11
N GLY A 231 -29.96 24.84 26.64
CA GLY A 231 -30.45 23.59 26.07
C GLY A 231 -29.43 22.90 25.14
N VAL A 232 -29.31 21.55 25.28
CA VAL A 232 -28.34 20.74 24.55
C VAL A 232 -28.63 20.76 23.04
N ALA A 233 -29.93 20.66 22.64
CA ALA A 233 -30.34 20.66 21.25
C ALA A 233 -29.94 21.97 20.53
N VAL A 234 -30.23 23.12 21.16
CA VAL A 234 -29.89 24.44 20.58
C VAL A 234 -28.39 24.61 20.43
N ARG A 235 -27.60 24.24 21.42
CA ARG A 235 -26.14 24.31 21.36
C ARG A 235 -25.56 23.39 20.31
N ALA A 236 -26.12 22.17 20.21
CA ALA A 236 -25.67 21.21 19.18
C ALA A 236 -26.00 21.71 17.77
N THR A 237 -27.23 22.24 17.54
CA THR A 237 -27.62 22.81 16.24
C THR A 237 -26.73 24.00 15.89
N ALA A 238 -26.54 24.94 16.83
CA ALA A 238 -25.69 26.11 16.65
C ALA A 238 -24.22 25.71 16.38
N CYS A 239 -23.72 24.68 17.04
CA CYS A 239 -22.37 24.16 16.79
C CYS A 239 -22.25 23.61 15.35
N VAL A 240 -23.21 22.82 14.89
CA VAL A 240 -23.21 22.27 13.51
C VAL A 240 -23.32 23.41 12.50
N CYS A 241 -24.22 24.37 12.70
CA CYS A 241 -24.38 25.55 11.82
C CYS A 241 -23.09 26.40 11.80
N CYS A 242 -22.49 26.66 12.95
CA CYS A 242 -21.22 27.40 13.07
C CYS A 242 -20.10 26.73 12.25
N TRP A 243 -19.94 25.41 12.32
CA TRP A 243 -18.97 24.69 11.53
C TRP A 243 -19.28 24.74 10.03
N ALA A 244 -20.56 24.58 9.65
CA ALA A 244 -20.97 24.59 8.24
C ALA A 244 -20.76 25.96 7.61
N THR A 245 -21.31 27.03 8.19
CA THR A 245 -21.20 28.41 7.66
C THR A 245 -19.80 28.96 7.83
N GLY A 246 -19.13 28.66 8.97
CA GLY A 246 -17.75 29.08 9.22
C GLY A 246 -16.78 28.48 8.22
N LEU A 247 -16.80 27.16 7.99
CA LEU A 247 -15.92 26.51 7.00
C LEU A 247 -16.20 27.02 5.58
N LEU A 248 -17.47 27.18 5.20
CA LEU A 248 -17.83 27.75 3.90
C LEU A 248 -17.29 29.16 3.71
N GLY A 249 -17.44 30.03 4.72
CA GLY A 249 -16.89 31.39 4.72
C GLY A 249 -15.37 31.41 4.61
N LEU A 250 -14.68 30.51 5.31
CA LEU A 250 -13.22 30.35 5.24
C LEU A 250 -12.77 29.83 3.88
N LEU A 251 -13.51 28.90 3.26
CA LEU A 251 -13.22 28.44 1.90
C LEU A 251 -13.34 29.55 0.87
N VAL A 252 -14.37 30.40 0.98
CA VAL A 252 -14.53 31.58 0.13
C VAL A 252 -13.35 32.54 0.31
N ALA A 253 -12.97 32.83 1.55
CA ALA A 253 -11.85 33.71 1.85
C ALA A 253 -10.51 33.12 1.36
N LEU A 254 -10.32 31.82 1.52
CA LEU A 254 -9.12 31.11 1.04
C LEU A 254 -9.03 31.14 -0.49
N ALA A 255 -10.13 30.88 -1.19
CA ALA A 255 -10.19 30.95 -2.65
C ALA A 255 -9.79 32.35 -3.16
N GLN A 256 -10.33 33.41 -2.54
CA GLN A 256 -9.96 34.78 -2.87
C GLN A 256 -8.50 35.11 -2.52
N SER A 257 -7.99 34.61 -1.40
CA SER A 257 -6.59 34.77 -1.01
C SER A 257 -5.65 34.12 -2.00
N VAL A 258 -6.00 32.91 -2.51
CA VAL A 258 -5.18 32.20 -3.51
C VAL A 258 -5.21 32.89 -4.88
N SER A 259 -6.33 33.48 -5.28
CA SER A 259 -6.47 34.19 -6.56
C SER A 259 -5.96 35.63 -6.54
N ALA A 260 -5.52 36.15 -5.39
CA ALA A 260 -5.02 37.52 -5.29
C ALA A 260 -3.61 37.64 -5.89
N ASP A 261 -3.45 38.50 -6.88
CA ASP A 261 -2.19 38.74 -7.57
C ASP A 261 -1.35 39.87 -6.92
N ALA A 262 -1.94 40.64 -6.00
CA ALA A 262 -1.28 41.71 -5.28
C ALA A 262 -1.53 41.65 -3.77
N ALA A 263 -0.58 42.11 -2.97
CA ALA A 263 -0.67 42.15 -1.53
C ALA A 263 -1.90 42.93 -1.04
N SER A 264 -2.24 44.05 -1.71
CA SER A 264 -3.44 44.86 -1.40
C SER A 264 -4.74 44.08 -1.64
N ALA A 265 -4.81 43.28 -2.69
CA ALA A 265 -5.97 42.41 -2.97
C ALA A 265 -6.08 41.25 -1.95
N ALA A 266 -4.97 40.78 -1.40
CA ALA A 266 -4.93 39.70 -0.40
C ALA A 266 -5.30 40.19 1.01
N LEU A 267 -5.33 41.49 1.30
CA LEU A 267 -5.64 42.03 2.63
C LEU A 267 -7.07 41.73 3.03
N ALA A 268 -8.07 41.98 2.18
CA ALA A 268 -9.47 41.73 2.49
C ALA A 268 -9.79 40.25 2.82
N PRO A 269 -9.41 39.24 2.01
CA PRO A 269 -9.56 37.86 2.38
C PRO A 269 -8.68 37.45 3.58
N GLY A 270 -7.52 38.08 3.78
CA GLY A 270 -6.68 37.89 4.95
C GLY A 270 -7.38 38.27 6.25
N VAL A 271 -8.08 39.43 6.26
CA VAL A 271 -8.88 39.87 7.42
C VAL A 271 -10.04 38.90 7.69
N LEU A 272 -10.74 38.41 6.64
CA LEU A 272 -11.77 37.40 6.79
C LEU A 272 -11.22 36.10 7.43
N LEU A 273 -10.05 35.64 7.00
CA LEU A 273 -9.38 34.45 7.58
C LEU A 273 -9.00 34.68 9.05
N LEU A 274 -8.51 35.88 9.41
CA LEU A 274 -8.19 36.22 10.79
C LEU A 274 -9.45 36.28 11.68
N VAL A 275 -10.54 36.84 11.19
CA VAL A 275 -11.84 36.84 11.90
C VAL A 275 -12.35 35.41 12.10
N GLY A 276 -12.25 34.57 11.06
CA GLY A 276 -12.59 33.16 11.19
C GLY A 276 -11.70 32.42 12.18
N ALA A 277 -10.40 32.71 12.23
CA ALA A 277 -9.50 32.18 13.25
C ALA A 277 -9.91 32.61 14.66
N LEU A 278 -10.31 33.86 14.85
CA LEU A 278 -10.78 34.39 16.13
C LEU A 278 -12.08 33.68 16.56
N ILE A 279 -13.04 33.49 15.66
CA ILE A 279 -14.29 32.74 15.94
C ILE A 279 -13.93 31.31 16.35
N ALA A 280 -13.05 30.63 15.61
CA ALA A 280 -12.64 29.26 15.90
C ALA A 280 -11.94 29.13 17.28
N VAL A 281 -11.05 30.05 17.64
CA VAL A 281 -10.38 30.08 18.95
C VAL A 281 -11.41 30.36 20.07
N SER A 282 -12.27 31.35 19.89
CA SER A 282 -13.27 31.74 20.94
C SER A 282 -14.23 30.58 21.25
N GLY A 283 -14.69 29.85 20.22
CA GLY A 283 -15.48 28.64 20.37
C GLY A 283 -14.69 27.49 21.01
N ALA A 284 -13.46 27.29 20.59
CA ALA A 284 -12.56 26.24 21.08
C ALA A 284 -12.22 26.39 22.57
N TRP A 285 -12.22 27.63 23.12
CA TRP A 285 -11.86 27.90 24.53
C TRP A 285 -12.76 27.21 25.53
N ARG A 286 -14.03 27.01 25.19
CA ARG A 286 -15.06 26.41 26.06
C ARG A 286 -15.60 25.08 25.53
N ALA A 287 -15.10 24.64 24.39
CA ALA A 287 -15.54 23.39 23.72
C ALA A 287 -14.94 22.15 24.39
N PRO A 288 -15.60 20.97 24.27
CA PRO A 288 -15.01 19.69 24.64
C PRO A 288 -13.68 19.47 23.91
N ALA A 289 -12.79 18.66 24.50
CA ALA A 289 -11.40 18.51 24.03
C ALA A 289 -11.27 18.24 22.52
N GLY A 290 -12.11 17.38 21.94
CA GLY A 290 -12.06 17.08 20.50
C GLY A 290 -12.38 18.28 19.61
N LEU A 291 -13.44 19.02 19.93
CA LEU A 291 -13.81 20.23 19.20
C LEU A 291 -12.83 21.38 19.44
N ALA A 292 -12.23 21.44 20.64
CA ALA A 292 -11.20 22.43 20.94
C ALA A 292 -9.91 22.21 20.12
N VAL A 293 -9.50 20.94 19.89
CA VAL A 293 -8.39 20.60 18.99
C VAL A 293 -8.73 21.01 17.56
N ALA A 294 -9.95 20.67 17.08
CA ALA A 294 -10.38 21.02 15.73
C ALA A 294 -10.45 22.55 15.52
N GLY A 295 -10.99 23.30 16.50
CA GLY A 295 -11.02 24.76 16.46
C GLY A 295 -9.63 25.38 16.46
N GLY A 296 -8.68 24.85 17.26
CA GLY A 296 -7.28 25.25 17.26
C GLY A 296 -6.59 24.95 15.91
N LEU A 297 -6.87 23.80 15.31
CA LEU A 297 -6.38 23.45 13.97
C LEU A 297 -6.86 24.45 12.91
N VAL A 298 -8.18 24.71 12.85
CA VAL A 298 -8.76 25.67 11.88
C VAL A 298 -8.19 27.07 12.11
N ALA A 299 -8.12 27.54 13.35
CA ALA A 299 -7.56 28.82 13.68
C ALA A 299 -6.10 28.97 13.23
N GLY A 300 -5.29 27.94 13.47
CA GLY A 300 -3.89 27.91 13.05
C GLY A 300 -3.73 27.96 11.52
N LEU A 301 -4.51 27.16 10.80
CA LEU A 301 -4.48 27.13 9.33
C LEU A 301 -4.95 28.47 8.74
N CYS A 302 -6.00 29.08 9.32
CA CYS A 302 -6.49 30.39 8.91
C CYS A 302 -5.45 31.48 9.17
N GLY A 303 -4.76 31.45 10.32
CA GLY A 303 -3.68 32.39 10.62
C GLY A 303 -2.53 32.29 9.64
N VAL A 304 -2.10 31.07 9.30
CA VAL A 304 -1.07 30.82 8.27
C VAL A 304 -1.54 31.26 6.89
N ALA A 305 -2.80 30.98 6.52
CA ALA A 305 -3.35 31.37 5.23
C ALA A 305 -3.50 32.90 5.11
N ALA A 306 -3.90 33.57 6.19
CA ALA A 306 -4.06 35.03 6.21
C ALA A 306 -2.72 35.75 6.00
N VAL A 307 -1.73 35.44 6.83
CA VAL A 307 -0.40 36.06 6.78
C VAL A 307 0.37 35.59 5.54
N GLY A 308 0.38 34.27 5.31
CA GLY A 308 1.05 33.67 4.18
C GLY A 308 0.48 34.12 2.83
N GLY A 309 -0.84 34.31 2.73
CA GLY A 309 -1.50 34.82 1.52
C GLY A 309 -1.05 36.23 1.13
N VAL A 310 -0.93 37.13 2.10
CA VAL A 310 -0.43 38.50 1.88
C VAL A 310 1.06 38.52 1.49
N LEU A 311 1.88 37.74 2.21
CA LEU A 311 3.32 37.65 1.95
C LEU A 311 3.60 36.96 0.58
N ARG A 312 2.80 35.96 0.21
CA ARG A 312 2.91 35.26 -1.07
C ARG A 312 2.72 36.19 -2.26
N ALA A 313 1.79 37.12 -2.17
CA ALA A 313 1.50 38.05 -3.25
C ALA A 313 2.66 39.02 -3.57
N GLY A 314 3.68 39.07 -2.71
CA GLY A 314 4.91 39.83 -2.92
C GLY A 314 6.10 39.02 -3.43
N VAL A 315 5.93 37.73 -3.72
CA VAL A 315 7.01 36.82 -4.13
C VAL A 315 6.60 35.99 -5.36
N ASP A 316 7.57 35.55 -6.14
CA ASP A 316 7.34 34.66 -7.26
C ASP A 316 6.64 33.36 -6.81
N TRP A 317 5.79 32.80 -7.68
CA TRP A 317 4.99 31.59 -7.36
C TRP A 317 5.84 30.43 -6.79
N GLY A 318 7.03 30.20 -7.32
CA GLY A 318 7.95 29.16 -6.85
C GLY A 318 8.37 29.31 -5.39
N TRP A 319 8.38 30.52 -4.83
CA TRP A 319 8.77 30.83 -3.45
C TRP A 319 7.58 30.88 -2.47
N SER A 320 6.36 30.68 -2.95
CA SER A 320 5.16 30.69 -2.10
C SER A 320 5.20 29.60 -0.99
N VAL A 321 5.69 28.40 -1.31
CA VAL A 321 5.76 27.28 -0.37
C VAL A 321 6.66 27.57 0.84
N PRO A 322 7.89 28.08 0.67
CA PRO A 322 8.71 28.54 1.80
C PRO A 322 8.04 29.60 2.68
N VAL A 323 7.29 30.51 2.10
CA VAL A 323 6.56 31.56 2.85
C VAL A 323 5.52 30.93 3.78
N TYR A 324 4.68 30.03 3.27
CA TYR A 324 3.71 29.32 4.08
C TYR A 324 4.38 28.44 5.15
N LEU A 325 5.48 27.77 4.81
CA LEU A 325 6.26 26.97 5.77
C LEU A 325 6.79 27.87 6.91
N LEU A 326 7.34 29.04 6.58
CA LEU A 326 7.81 29.99 7.57
C LEU A 326 6.67 30.43 8.52
N CYS A 327 5.50 30.79 7.97
CA CYS A 327 4.31 31.12 8.77
C CYS A 327 3.90 29.94 9.68
N GLY A 328 3.93 28.71 9.16
CA GLY A 328 3.64 27.52 9.95
C GLY A 328 4.62 27.28 11.10
N VAL A 329 5.91 27.54 10.88
CA VAL A 329 6.93 27.47 11.94
C VAL A 329 6.75 28.57 12.98
N VAL A 330 6.49 29.82 12.53
CA VAL A 330 6.23 30.96 13.42
C VAL A 330 4.97 30.73 14.26
N LEU A 331 3.95 30.04 13.74
CA LEU A 331 2.76 29.66 14.49
C LEU A 331 3.07 28.88 15.77
N LEU A 332 4.15 28.08 15.79
CA LEU A 332 4.57 27.36 17.00
C LEU A 332 4.99 28.28 18.15
N VAL A 333 5.34 29.53 17.87
CA VAL A 333 5.62 30.52 18.93
C VAL A 333 4.34 30.86 19.69
N ALA A 334 3.20 30.88 19.01
CA ALA A 334 1.90 31.12 19.62
C ALA A 334 1.50 30.01 20.64
N VAL A 335 2.01 28.80 20.52
CA VAL A 335 1.77 27.70 21.48
C VAL A 335 2.32 28.01 22.87
N ARG A 336 3.26 28.95 22.98
CA ARG A 336 3.80 29.41 24.27
C ARG A 336 2.85 30.33 25.03
N ALA A 337 1.79 30.85 24.39
CA ALA A 337 0.78 31.68 25.08
C ALA A 337 -0.04 30.82 26.07
N PRO A 338 -0.53 31.44 27.15
CA PRO A 338 -1.36 30.74 28.14
C PRO A 338 -2.74 30.43 27.55
N MET A 339 -2.88 29.27 26.92
CA MET A 339 -4.12 28.81 26.30
C MET A 339 -4.45 27.36 26.71
N PRO A 340 -5.72 26.94 26.59
CA PRO A 340 -6.12 25.55 26.89
C PRO A 340 -5.29 24.54 26.10
N ARG A 341 -4.82 23.46 26.74
CA ARG A 341 -4.01 22.40 26.11
C ARG A 341 -4.58 21.88 24.81
N PRO A 342 -5.91 21.58 24.66
CA PRO A 342 -6.45 21.11 23.40
C PRO A 342 -6.31 22.12 22.26
N VAL A 343 -6.44 23.42 22.52
CA VAL A 343 -6.25 24.48 21.52
C VAL A 343 -4.79 24.50 21.06
N GLY A 344 -3.84 24.44 22.01
CA GLY A 344 -2.40 24.35 21.69
C GLY A 344 -2.06 23.11 20.86
N GLN A 345 -2.68 21.95 21.14
CA GLN A 345 -2.56 20.75 20.31
C GLN A 345 -3.04 21.00 18.88
N GLY A 346 -4.19 21.69 18.72
CA GLY A 346 -4.73 22.06 17.42
C GLY A 346 -3.76 22.93 16.61
N LEU A 347 -3.10 23.93 17.24
CA LEU A 347 -2.10 24.76 16.60
C LEU A 347 -0.85 23.95 16.14
N VAL A 348 -0.42 23.00 16.95
CA VAL A 348 0.69 22.09 16.56
C VAL A 348 0.27 21.23 15.38
N TRP A 349 -0.94 20.71 15.36
CA TRP A 349 -1.47 19.98 14.20
C TRP A 349 -1.54 20.87 12.94
N ALA A 350 -1.94 22.14 13.09
CA ALA A 350 -1.95 23.11 11.99
C ALA A 350 -0.54 23.32 11.40
N SER A 351 0.45 23.60 12.26
CA SER A 351 1.85 23.73 11.82
C SER A 351 2.37 22.45 11.15
N SER A 352 2.04 21.28 11.73
CA SER A 352 2.41 19.98 11.16
C SER A 352 1.77 19.76 9.78
N THR A 353 0.49 20.11 9.62
CA THR A 353 -0.22 20.04 8.34
C THR A 353 0.45 20.92 7.29
N VAL A 354 0.76 22.17 7.62
CA VAL A 354 1.47 23.09 6.73
C VAL A 354 2.85 22.53 6.33
N THR A 355 3.58 21.97 7.30
CA THR A 355 4.88 21.35 7.03
C THR A 355 4.76 20.14 6.10
N VAL A 356 3.78 19.27 6.33
CA VAL A 356 3.52 18.11 5.46
C VAL A 356 3.13 18.56 4.06
N MET A 357 2.25 19.56 3.94
CA MET A 357 1.85 20.10 2.63
C MET A 357 3.01 20.75 1.90
N ALA A 358 3.91 21.46 2.62
CA ALA A 358 5.12 22.04 2.03
C ALA A 358 6.08 20.95 1.52
N VAL A 359 6.25 19.85 2.27
CA VAL A 359 7.05 18.70 1.83
C VAL A 359 6.42 18.00 0.62
N LEU A 360 5.09 17.84 0.61
CA LEU A 360 4.38 17.26 -0.53
C LEU A 360 4.48 18.13 -1.78
N ALA A 361 4.40 19.45 -1.62
CA ALA A 361 4.60 20.40 -2.72
C ALA A 361 6.05 20.37 -3.27
N ALA A 362 7.03 20.03 -2.41
CA ALA A 362 8.42 19.86 -2.79
C ALA A 362 8.77 18.44 -3.31
N ALA A 363 7.82 17.48 -3.30
CA ALA A 363 8.05 16.12 -3.76
C ALA A 363 8.19 15.94 -5.29
N PRO A 364 7.44 16.67 -6.16
CA PRO A 364 7.54 16.49 -7.60
C PRO A 364 8.97 16.62 -8.16
N PRO A 365 9.77 17.65 -7.83
CA PRO A 365 11.15 17.73 -8.33
C PRO A 365 12.05 16.60 -7.83
N VAL A 366 11.77 15.99 -6.67
CA VAL A 366 12.47 14.77 -6.21
C VAL A 366 12.13 13.61 -7.14
N GLY A 367 10.84 13.40 -7.42
CA GLY A 367 10.38 12.39 -8.35
C GLY A 367 10.97 12.57 -9.75
N LEU A 368 11.00 13.81 -10.26
CA LEU A 368 11.59 14.15 -11.55
C LEU A 368 13.09 13.89 -11.60
N SER A 369 13.83 14.24 -10.55
CA SER A 369 15.27 13.95 -10.46
C SER A 369 15.58 12.46 -10.47
N LEU A 370 14.75 11.65 -9.81
CA LEU A 370 14.91 10.20 -9.75
C LEU A 370 14.43 9.51 -11.04
N MET A 371 13.26 9.88 -11.55
CA MET A 371 12.69 9.29 -12.76
C MET A 371 13.37 9.77 -14.03
N GLY A 372 13.81 11.04 -14.09
CA GLY A 372 14.54 11.58 -15.24
C GLY A 372 15.82 10.80 -15.53
N ALA A 373 16.52 10.33 -14.49
CA ALA A 373 17.70 9.50 -14.66
C ALA A 373 17.41 8.16 -15.40
N VAL A 374 16.19 7.62 -15.28
CA VAL A 374 15.77 6.38 -15.99
C VAL A 374 15.74 6.57 -17.52
N SER A 375 15.54 7.80 -18.00
CA SER A 375 15.56 8.09 -19.44
C SER A 375 16.89 7.74 -20.11
N GLN A 376 17.99 7.69 -19.34
CA GLN A 376 19.31 7.31 -19.84
C GLN A 376 19.41 5.85 -20.27
N LEU A 377 18.48 4.97 -19.84
CA LEU A 377 18.42 3.58 -20.34
C LEU A 377 18.19 3.50 -21.86
N ALA A 378 17.49 4.47 -22.42
CA ALA A 378 17.26 4.55 -23.85
C ALA A 378 18.44 5.15 -24.63
N ARG A 379 19.43 5.76 -23.94
CA ARG A 379 20.53 6.54 -24.52
C ARG A 379 21.88 6.17 -23.90
N VAL A 380 22.12 4.88 -23.71
CA VAL A 380 23.35 4.38 -23.08
C VAL A 380 24.57 4.79 -23.92
N TRP A 381 25.51 5.52 -23.27
CA TRP A 381 26.76 5.99 -23.86
C TRP A 381 26.58 6.92 -25.07
N SER A 382 25.52 7.69 -25.09
CA SER A 382 25.29 8.70 -26.15
C SER A 382 26.21 9.93 -26.07
N GLY A 383 27.01 10.03 -25.02
CA GLY A 383 27.90 11.15 -24.73
C GLY A 383 27.42 12.00 -23.55
N THR A 384 28.26 12.97 -23.16
CA THR A 384 27.88 13.91 -22.09
C THR A 384 26.74 14.78 -22.57
N PRO A 385 25.59 14.83 -21.86
CA PRO A 385 24.42 15.56 -22.30
C PRO A 385 24.66 17.08 -22.38
N ASP A 386 24.23 17.69 -23.48
CA ASP A 386 24.19 19.13 -23.60
C ASP A 386 23.22 19.73 -22.58
N GLY A 387 23.57 20.85 -21.95
CA GLY A 387 22.76 21.44 -20.87
C GLY A 387 23.00 20.84 -19.48
N GLY A 388 24.05 20.03 -19.31
CA GLY A 388 24.46 19.50 -18.01
C GLY A 388 23.49 18.48 -17.45
N VAL A 389 23.27 18.51 -16.11
CA VAL A 389 22.37 17.56 -15.44
C VAL A 389 20.92 17.69 -15.89
N ARG A 390 20.46 18.89 -16.25
CA ARG A 390 19.08 19.13 -16.74
C ARG A 390 18.83 18.43 -18.07
N GLY A 391 19.79 18.51 -18.99
CA GLY A 391 19.75 17.75 -20.24
C GLY A 391 19.79 16.24 -20.02
N ALA A 392 20.59 15.78 -19.03
CA ALA A 392 20.61 14.37 -18.65
C ALA A 392 19.27 13.88 -18.09
N LEU A 393 18.51 14.73 -17.41
CA LEU A 393 17.19 14.39 -16.87
C LEU A 393 16.06 14.52 -17.92
N GLY A 394 16.37 14.96 -19.15
CA GLY A 394 15.40 15.04 -20.26
C GLY A 394 14.36 16.15 -20.10
N MET A 395 14.63 17.16 -19.29
CA MET A 395 13.70 18.26 -19.01
C MET A 395 14.35 19.62 -19.26
N GLU A 396 13.84 20.33 -20.26
CA GLU A 396 14.27 21.68 -20.54
C GLU A 396 13.67 22.70 -19.54
N SER A 397 14.40 23.82 -19.31
CA SER A 397 13.93 24.93 -18.49
C SER A 397 12.71 25.60 -19.14
N PRO A 398 11.56 25.84 -18.49
CA PRO A 398 11.45 26.71 -17.32
C PRO A 398 10.98 26.00 -16.03
N ALA A 399 10.66 24.72 -16.07
CA ALA A 399 10.12 24.03 -14.91
C ALA A 399 11.07 24.05 -13.69
N TRP A 400 12.37 23.92 -13.89
CA TRP A 400 13.35 23.88 -12.79
C TRP A 400 13.50 25.21 -12.05
N SER A 401 13.30 26.34 -12.71
CA SER A 401 13.34 27.67 -12.04
C SER A 401 12.15 27.85 -11.10
N GLN A 402 10.99 27.37 -11.49
CA GLN A 402 9.79 27.39 -10.63
C GLN A 402 9.91 26.42 -9.43
N MET A 403 10.76 25.41 -9.56
CA MET A 403 11.00 24.40 -8.51
C MET A 403 12.24 24.71 -7.64
N ALA A 404 12.89 25.87 -7.84
CA ALA A 404 14.14 26.25 -7.15
C ALA A 404 14.00 26.28 -5.61
N ALA A 405 12.81 26.52 -5.08
CA ALA A 405 12.54 26.56 -3.66
C ALA A 405 12.42 25.17 -3.00
N ALA A 406 12.20 24.11 -3.78
CA ALA A 406 11.97 22.77 -3.23
C ALA A 406 13.14 22.24 -2.38
N PRO A 407 14.42 22.31 -2.80
CA PRO A 407 15.51 21.87 -1.95
C PRO A 407 15.61 22.70 -0.66
N VAL A 408 15.29 23.98 -0.69
CA VAL A 408 15.28 24.85 0.50
C VAL A 408 14.22 24.37 1.50
N VAL A 409 12.99 24.10 1.03
CA VAL A 409 11.91 23.55 1.87
C VAL A 409 12.35 22.24 2.52
N LEU A 410 12.85 21.30 1.71
CA LEU A 410 13.24 19.98 2.21
C LEU A 410 14.39 20.05 3.22
N LEU A 411 15.40 20.90 2.94
CA LEU A 411 16.56 21.07 3.82
C LEU A 411 16.19 21.81 5.12
N VAL A 412 15.33 22.81 5.07
CA VAL A 412 14.83 23.51 6.26
C VAL A 412 14.04 22.54 7.15
N VAL A 413 13.10 21.79 6.57
CA VAL A 413 12.33 20.79 7.35
C VAL A 413 13.24 19.69 7.90
N ALA A 414 14.20 19.21 7.11
CA ALA A 414 15.22 18.26 7.57
C ALA A 414 16.04 18.82 8.74
N GLY A 415 16.44 20.08 8.66
CA GLY A 415 17.14 20.79 9.73
C GLY A 415 16.30 20.90 11.00
N LEU A 416 15.02 21.28 10.87
CA LEU A 416 14.10 21.35 12.00
C LEU A 416 13.90 19.97 12.67
N LEU A 417 13.67 18.92 11.87
CA LEU A 417 13.55 17.55 12.40
C LEU A 417 14.85 17.07 13.02
N GLY A 418 16.00 17.41 12.45
CA GLY A 418 17.32 17.15 13.00
C GLY A 418 17.56 17.87 14.32
N ALA A 419 17.11 19.14 14.45
CA ALA A 419 17.15 19.89 15.69
C ALA A 419 16.25 19.26 16.75
N VAL A 420 15.03 18.84 16.40
CA VAL A 420 14.13 18.08 17.30
C VAL A 420 14.78 16.77 17.75
N TYR A 421 15.41 16.02 16.86
CA TYR A 421 16.10 14.79 17.20
C TYR A 421 17.25 15.01 18.18
N ARG A 422 18.05 16.06 17.99
CA ARG A 422 19.21 16.39 18.84
C ARG A 422 18.77 16.97 20.18
N SER A 423 17.80 17.87 20.20
CA SER A 423 17.31 18.57 21.39
C SER A 423 16.07 17.92 22.02
N TRP A 424 15.89 16.60 21.84
CA TRP A 424 14.71 15.86 22.30
C TRP A 424 14.35 16.09 23.76
N ALA A 425 15.35 16.06 24.63
CA ALA A 425 15.15 16.29 26.08
C ALA A 425 14.60 17.70 26.40
N TRP A 426 14.99 18.69 25.61
CA TRP A 426 14.46 20.04 25.71
C TRP A 426 13.02 20.10 25.16
N LEU A 427 12.74 19.48 24.01
CA LEU A 427 11.41 19.42 23.43
C LEU A 427 10.39 18.76 24.40
N VAL A 428 10.76 17.65 25.03
CA VAL A 428 9.90 16.95 26.00
C VAL A 428 9.60 17.86 27.20
N ARG A 429 10.55 18.67 27.65
CA ARG A 429 10.31 19.62 28.75
C ARG A 429 9.38 20.77 28.36
N VAL A 430 9.52 21.31 27.14
CA VAL A 430 8.76 22.49 26.69
C VAL A 430 7.39 22.10 26.12
N ALA A 431 7.34 21.10 25.27
CA ALA A 431 6.12 20.68 24.56
C ALA A 431 5.45 19.44 25.19
N GLY A 432 6.10 18.76 26.12
CA GLY A 432 5.56 17.57 26.80
C GLY A 432 4.17 17.77 27.43
N PRO A 433 3.90 18.91 28.08
CA PRO A 433 2.57 19.19 28.62
C PRO A 433 1.45 19.23 27.58
N VAL A 434 1.78 19.55 26.32
CA VAL A 434 0.82 19.71 25.21
C VAL A 434 0.73 18.43 24.36
N LEU A 435 1.88 17.78 24.05
CA LEU A 435 1.96 16.74 23.01
C LEU A 435 2.13 15.31 23.54
N SER A 436 2.55 15.12 24.79
CA SER A 436 2.92 13.81 25.38
C SER A 436 3.74 12.93 24.40
N PRO A 437 4.89 13.42 23.92
CA PRO A 437 5.63 12.76 22.83
C PRO A 437 6.20 11.42 23.30
N GLY A 438 5.83 10.33 22.62
CA GLY A 438 6.38 9.00 22.87
C GLY A 438 7.83 8.85 22.41
N ALA A 439 8.55 7.88 22.95
CA ALA A 439 9.96 7.61 22.56
C ALA A 439 10.16 7.32 21.05
N THR A 440 9.14 6.77 20.39
CA THR A 440 9.14 6.49 18.96
C THR A 440 9.23 7.74 18.08
N TRP A 441 8.75 8.88 18.55
CA TRP A 441 8.76 10.14 17.80
C TRP A 441 10.17 10.69 17.59
N ARG A 442 11.07 10.46 18.56
CA ARG A 442 12.50 10.82 18.38
C ARG A 442 13.11 10.09 17.19
N GLY A 443 12.90 8.76 17.12
CA GLY A 443 13.39 7.96 16.00
C GLY A 443 12.80 8.41 14.66
N ALA A 444 11.49 8.69 14.62
CA ALA A 444 10.78 9.20 13.44
C ALA A 444 11.32 10.58 12.99
N ALA A 445 11.60 11.50 13.92
CA ALA A 445 12.20 12.79 13.60
C ALA A 445 13.61 12.63 12.99
N GLY A 446 14.43 11.75 13.54
CA GLY A 446 15.75 11.46 12.99
C GLY A 446 15.70 10.82 11.60
N ALA A 447 14.79 9.86 11.41
CA ALA A 447 14.55 9.22 10.12
C ALA A 447 14.03 10.23 9.06
N GLY A 448 13.07 11.08 9.45
CA GLY A 448 12.56 12.15 8.60
C GLY A 448 13.62 13.18 8.21
N ALA A 449 14.48 13.56 9.15
CA ALA A 449 15.60 14.47 8.90
C ALA A 449 16.57 13.90 7.84
N VAL A 450 16.89 12.61 7.92
CA VAL A 450 17.75 11.94 6.94
C VAL A 450 17.06 11.84 5.58
N ALA A 451 15.80 11.41 5.53
CA ALA A 451 15.06 11.23 4.28
C ALA A 451 14.89 12.56 3.52
N LEU A 452 14.43 13.61 4.22
CA LEU A 452 14.21 14.92 3.61
C LEU A 452 15.52 15.65 3.27
N GLY A 453 16.55 15.48 4.11
CA GLY A 453 17.87 15.99 3.82
C GLY A 453 18.48 15.37 2.58
N TRP A 454 18.39 14.04 2.46
CA TRP A 454 18.80 13.32 1.26
C TRP A 454 18.00 13.75 0.03
N ALA A 455 16.67 13.85 0.13
CA ALA A 455 15.81 14.28 -0.98
C ALA A 455 16.14 15.71 -1.45
N GLY A 456 16.34 16.64 -0.52
CA GLY A 456 16.73 18.02 -0.84
C GLY A 456 18.08 18.10 -1.55
N LEU A 457 19.08 17.33 -1.07
CA LEU A 457 20.40 17.27 -1.69
C LEU A 457 20.39 16.57 -3.05
N THR A 458 19.48 15.61 -3.28
CA THR A 458 19.31 14.93 -4.58
C THR A 458 18.79 15.88 -5.66
N VAL A 459 17.90 16.81 -5.31
CA VAL A 459 17.32 17.81 -6.25
C VAL A 459 18.26 18.97 -6.50
N LEU A 460 19.14 19.28 -5.55
CA LEU A 460 20.01 20.47 -5.58
C LEU A 460 20.82 20.62 -6.87
N PRO A 461 21.48 19.56 -7.41
CA PRO A 461 22.25 19.68 -8.66
C PRO A 461 21.40 20.13 -9.85
N ALA A 462 20.15 19.63 -9.96
CA ALA A 462 19.23 19.99 -11.04
C ALA A 462 18.74 21.43 -10.92
N THR A 463 18.40 21.89 -9.70
CA THR A 463 17.94 23.26 -9.45
C THR A 463 19.06 24.28 -9.67
N LEU A 464 20.30 23.95 -9.31
CA LEU A 464 21.48 24.81 -9.55
C LEU A 464 22.00 24.72 -10.98
N GLY A 465 21.51 23.80 -11.82
CA GLY A 465 21.99 23.64 -13.19
C GLY A 465 23.47 23.23 -13.27
N MET A 466 23.91 22.34 -12.39
CA MET A 466 25.30 21.90 -12.33
C MET A 466 25.72 21.16 -13.61
N SER A 467 27.02 21.17 -13.90
CA SER A 467 27.58 20.37 -14.98
C SER A 467 27.33 18.88 -14.71
N TYR A 468 27.22 18.06 -15.75
CA TYR A 468 26.96 16.61 -15.64
C TYR A 468 27.95 15.93 -14.70
N ALA A 469 29.25 16.17 -14.86
CA ALA A 469 30.29 15.55 -14.01
C ALA A 469 30.19 15.97 -12.54
N ALA A 470 29.90 17.25 -12.27
CA ALA A 470 29.68 17.75 -10.91
C ALA A 470 28.43 17.16 -10.27
N ALA A 471 27.34 16.99 -11.03
CA ALA A 471 26.12 16.36 -10.54
C ALA A 471 26.29 14.87 -10.22
N VAL A 472 26.96 14.12 -11.08
CA VAL A 472 27.30 12.70 -10.85
C VAL A 472 28.19 12.56 -9.62
N SER A 473 29.21 13.38 -9.46
CA SER A 473 30.11 13.33 -8.29
C SER A 473 29.38 13.72 -6.99
N ALA A 474 28.51 14.74 -7.02
CA ALA A 474 27.67 15.12 -5.88
C ALA A 474 26.73 14.00 -5.46
N GLN A 475 26.08 13.34 -6.42
CA GLN A 475 25.16 12.25 -6.16
C GLN A 475 25.90 11.02 -5.61
N LEU A 476 27.10 10.73 -6.12
CA LEU A 476 27.96 9.67 -5.62
C LEU A 476 28.41 9.93 -4.17
N ALA A 477 28.81 11.17 -3.87
CA ALA A 477 29.15 11.59 -2.51
C ALA A 477 27.94 11.47 -1.56
N LEU A 478 26.73 11.82 -2.04
CA LEU A 478 25.50 11.68 -1.27
C LEU A 478 25.17 10.22 -0.97
N VAL A 479 25.37 9.31 -1.93
CA VAL A 479 25.22 7.85 -1.74
C VAL A 479 26.23 7.35 -0.70
N ALA A 480 27.50 7.70 -0.85
CA ALA A 480 28.54 7.31 0.11
C ALA A 480 28.25 7.85 1.52
N GLY A 481 27.79 9.09 1.64
CA GLY A 481 27.36 9.70 2.89
C GLY A 481 26.16 8.98 3.51
N ALA A 482 25.16 8.61 2.71
CA ALA A 482 23.98 7.85 3.16
C ALA A 482 24.39 6.47 3.72
N PHE A 483 25.29 5.74 3.03
CA PHE A 483 25.84 4.46 3.54
C PHE A 483 26.68 4.66 4.81
N ALA A 484 27.46 5.73 4.91
CA ALA A 484 28.23 6.03 6.13
C ALA A 484 27.30 6.30 7.32
N VAL A 485 26.20 7.05 7.11
CA VAL A 485 25.17 7.28 8.14
C VAL A 485 24.44 5.99 8.48
N ALA A 486 24.10 5.16 7.47
CA ALA A 486 23.47 3.85 7.68
C ALA A 486 24.34 2.93 8.56
N VAL A 487 25.62 2.77 8.21
CA VAL A 487 26.57 1.94 8.97
C VAL A 487 26.72 2.45 10.41
N ARG A 488 26.88 3.77 10.60
CA ARG A 488 26.98 4.37 11.94
C ARG A 488 25.69 4.22 12.74
N GLY A 489 24.53 4.46 12.13
CA GLY A 489 23.22 4.35 12.76
C GLY A 489 22.94 2.93 13.23
N LEU A 490 23.13 1.94 12.36
CA LEU A 490 22.94 0.53 12.67
C LEU A 490 23.91 0.01 13.75
N ARG A 491 25.17 0.44 13.71
CA ARG A 491 26.16 0.09 14.76
C ARG A 491 25.81 0.71 16.12
N ARG A 492 25.23 1.91 16.16
CA ARG A 492 24.81 2.61 17.39
C ARG A 492 23.41 2.23 17.86
N ARG A 493 22.75 1.25 17.22
CA ARG A 493 21.37 0.79 17.49
C ARG A 493 20.30 1.91 17.38
N THR A 494 20.56 2.90 16.53
CA THR A 494 19.56 3.89 16.12
C THR A 494 18.85 3.37 14.87
N ASP A 495 18.11 2.27 15.02
CA ASP A 495 17.60 1.43 13.92
C ASP A 495 16.80 2.21 12.87
N GLY A 496 15.95 3.16 13.33
CA GLY A 496 15.15 3.98 12.39
C GLY A 496 16.00 4.88 11.48
N VAL A 497 16.97 5.59 12.04
CA VAL A 497 17.87 6.50 11.29
C VAL A 497 18.77 5.70 10.34
N GLY A 498 19.35 4.60 10.84
CA GLY A 498 20.22 3.76 10.05
C GLY A 498 19.51 3.08 8.88
N LEU A 499 18.32 2.56 9.12
CA LEU A 499 17.51 1.92 8.08
C LEU A 499 17.05 2.93 7.01
N THR A 500 16.58 4.12 7.41
CA THR A 500 16.21 5.17 6.47
C THR A 500 17.40 5.60 5.62
N ALA A 501 18.57 5.79 6.21
CA ALA A 501 19.78 6.13 5.47
C ALA A 501 20.18 5.03 4.47
N LEU A 502 20.02 3.75 4.84
CA LEU A 502 20.25 2.64 3.94
C LEU A 502 19.30 2.67 2.73
N VAL A 503 17.99 2.88 2.97
CA VAL A 503 17.00 2.98 1.90
C VAL A 503 17.32 4.16 0.97
N CYS A 504 17.62 5.34 1.53
CA CYS A 504 18.03 6.51 0.75
C CYS A 504 19.30 6.23 -0.07
N GLY A 505 20.28 5.55 0.51
CA GLY A 505 21.49 5.14 -0.18
C GLY A 505 21.23 4.20 -1.34
N LEU A 506 20.34 3.22 -1.17
CA LEU A 506 19.95 2.29 -2.23
C LEU A 506 19.21 3.00 -3.38
N ILE A 507 18.24 3.87 -3.07
CA ILE A 507 17.54 4.67 -4.08
C ILE A 507 18.54 5.57 -4.82
N GLY A 508 19.41 6.23 -4.07
CA GLY A 508 20.49 7.07 -4.63
C GLY A 508 21.45 6.29 -5.53
N THR A 509 21.76 5.04 -5.17
CA THR A 509 22.59 4.15 -6.01
C THR A 509 21.94 3.89 -7.36
N VAL A 510 20.64 3.57 -7.38
CA VAL A 510 19.91 3.36 -8.62
C VAL A 510 19.92 4.64 -9.48
N SER A 511 19.62 5.79 -8.87
CA SER A 511 19.62 7.08 -9.57
C SER A 511 21.01 7.47 -10.11
N ALA A 512 22.08 7.33 -9.30
CA ALA A 512 23.45 7.61 -9.73
C ALA A 512 23.90 6.63 -10.83
N GLY A 513 23.53 5.34 -10.68
CA GLY A 513 23.80 4.32 -11.70
C GLY A 513 23.14 4.65 -13.03
N MET A 514 21.85 5.00 -13.03
CA MET A 514 21.11 5.38 -14.24
C MET A 514 21.68 6.64 -14.87
N LEU A 515 21.96 7.66 -14.06
CA LEU A 515 22.55 8.92 -14.56
C LEU A 515 23.92 8.69 -15.20
N SER A 516 24.73 7.76 -14.65
CA SER A 516 26.07 7.46 -15.18
C SER A 516 26.07 6.81 -16.57
N LEU A 517 24.92 6.22 -16.99
CA LEU A 517 24.81 5.55 -18.29
C LEU A 517 24.94 6.49 -19.49
N ALA A 518 24.84 7.80 -19.30
CA ALA A 518 25.01 8.75 -20.38
C ALA A 518 26.44 8.72 -20.96
N ALA A 519 27.48 8.49 -20.14
CA ALA A 519 28.88 8.48 -20.58
C ALA A 519 29.59 7.21 -20.07
N GLU A 520 30.41 6.58 -20.94
CA GLU A 520 31.16 5.38 -20.64
C GLU A 520 32.06 5.57 -19.41
N ALA A 521 32.89 6.62 -19.39
CA ALA A 521 33.80 6.92 -18.29
C ALA A 521 33.07 7.12 -16.95
N ALA A 522 31.87 7.77 -16.98
CA ALA A 522 31.04 7.96 -15.79
C ALA A 522 30.49 6.60 -15.29
N THR A 523 30.07 5.73 -16.20
CA THR A 523 29.62 4.38 -15.84
C THR A 523 30.67 3.61 -15.07
N TYR A 524 31.91 3.54 -15.59
CA TYR A 524 33.01 2.85 -14.91
C TYR A 524 33.34 3.51 -13.56
N ALA A 525 33.47 4.84 -13.51
CA ALA A 525 33.78 5.55 -12.28
C ALA A 525 32.75 5.32 -11.19
N VAL A 526 31.45 5.47 -11.55
CA VAL A 526 30.35 5.33 -10.59
C VAL A 526 30.26 3.90 -10.06
N PHE A 527 30.21 2.89 -10.93
CA PHE A 527 30.08 1.49 -10.48
C PHE A 527 31.33 0.96 -9.79
N ALA A 528 32.53 1.45 -10.12
CA ALA A 528 33.74 1.13 -9.36
C ALA A 528 33.68 1.71 -7.93
N VAL A 529 33.29 2.98 -7.78
CA VAL A 529 33.16 3.59 -6.44
C VAL A 529 32.02 2.94 -5.67
N LEU A 530 30.87 2.65 -6.30
CA LEU A 530 29.77 1.93 -5.66
C LEU A 530 30.20 0.53 -5.19
N LEU A 531 30.98 -0.19 -5.97
CA LEU A 531 31.54 -1.48 -5.57
C LEU A 531 32.37 -1.36 -4.28
N VAL A 532 33.19 -0.32 -4.16
CA VAL A 532 33.98 -0.04 -2.95
C VAL A 532 33.09 0.36 -1.78
N VAL A 533 32.11 1.23 -2.00
CA VAL A 533 31.16 1.68 -0.95
C VAL A 533 30.34 0.50 -0.43
N PHE A 534 29.78 -0.32 -1.31
CA PHE A 534 29.01 -1.50 -0.94
C PHE A 534 29.87 -2.57 -0.26
N GLY A 535 31.07 -2.84 -0.79
CA GLY A 535 32.03 -3.76 -0.19
C GLY A 535 32.45 -3.30 1.21
N GLY A 536 32.77 -2.02 1.36
CA GLY A 536 33.15 -1.42 2.65
C GLY A 536 31.97 -1.47 3.66
N ALA A 537 30.75 -1.14 3.23
CA ALA A 537 29.56 -1.22 4.08
C ALA A 537 29.28 -2.67 4.53
N ALA A 538 29.41 -3.65 3.62
CA ALA A 538 29.24 -5.07 3.94
C ALA A 538 30.24 -5.56 4.97
N VAL A 539 31.50 -5.21 4.83
CA VAL A 539 32.60 -5.57 5.78
C VAL A 539 32.36 -4.91 7.14
N MET A 540 32.04 -3.62 7.16
CA MET A 540 31.82 -2.87 8.41
C MET A 540 30.61 -3.38 9.19
N LEU A 541 29.50 -3.73 8.50
CA LEU A 541 28.29 -4.30 9.12
C LEU A 541 28.53 -5.76 9.53
N GLY A 542 29.30 -6.53 8.75
CA GLY A 542 29.68 -7.90 9.09
C GLY A 542 30.49 -7.99 10.40
N GLY A 543 31.49 -7.13 10.58
CA GLY A 543 32.21 -7.02 11.82
C GLY A 543 31.31 -6.69 13.02
N ALA A 544 30.35 -5.79 12.83
CA ALA A 544 29.37 -5.43 13.87
C ALA A 544 28.42 -6.59 14.21
N ALA A 545 27.94 -7.33 13.20
CA ALA A 545 27.05 -8.48 13.40
C ALA A 545 27.76 -9.62 14.18
N VAL A 546 28.99 -9.91 13.84
CA VAL A 546 29.82 -10.91 14.54
C VAL A 546 30.08 -10.48 15.98
N SER A 547 30.42 -9.21 16.21
CA SER A 547 30.63 -8.68 17.57
C SER A 547 29.37 -8.72 18.41
N ALA A 548 28.21 -8.38 17.81
CA ALA A 548 26.91 -8.43 18.47
C ALA A 548 26.52 -9.88 18.82
N ALA A 549 26.73 -10.82 17.90
CA ALA A 549 26.45 -12.24 18.12
C ALA A 549 27.27 -12.84 19.26
N ARG A 550 28.55 -12.44 19.40
CA ARG A 550 29.41 -12.88 20.50
C ARG A 550 29.07 -12.27 21.86
N ALA A 551 28.44 -11.08 21.86
CA ALA A 551 28.06 -10.37 23.07
C ALA A 551 26.70 -10.78 23.65
N VAL A 552 25.90 -11.59 22.91
CA VAL A 552 24.57 -12.08 23.37
C VAL A 552 24.78 -13.28 24.30
N PRO A 553 24.25 -13.25 25.55
CA PRO A 553 24.25 -14.41 26.43
C PRO A 553 23.43 -15.57 25.81
N PRO A 554 23.74 -16.83 26.21
CA PRO A 554 23.10 -18.01 25.63
C PRO A 554 21.59 -18.16 25.85
N LEU A 555 20.98 -17.31 26.69
CA LEU A 555 19.54 -17.20 26.87
C LEU A 555 19.01 -15.97 26.10
N PRO A 556 18.45 -16.14 24.91
CA PRO A 556 18.00 -15.00 24.11
C PRO A 556 16.73 -14.41 24.69
N SER A 557 16.80 -13.21 25.27
CA SER A 557 15.62 -12.34 25.32
C SER A 557 15.17 -12.10 23.87
N GLY A 558 13.89 -12.28 23.55
CA GLY A 558 13.39 -12.22 22.17
C GLY A 558 13.70 -10.93 21.41
N GLN A 559 14.12 -9.86 22.11
CA GLN A 559 14.60 -8.60 21.52
C GLN A 559 16.06 -8.68 21.04
N ALA A 560 16.95 -9.31 21.79
CA ALA A 560 18.35 -9.45 21.38
C ALA A 560 18.50 -10.33 20.13
N ALA A 561 17.72 -11.42 20.05
CA ALA A 561 17.70 -12.29 18.88
C ALA A 561 17.14 -11.57 17.63
N ARG A 562 16.14 -10.68 17.78
CA ARG A 562 15.63 -9.86 16.67
C ARG A 562 16.67 -8.87 16.16
N SER A 563 17.38 -8.17 17.05
CA SER A 563 18.40 -7.19 16.63
C SER A 563 19.57 -7.82 15.90
N VAL A 564 20.03 -9.01 16.34
CA VAL A 564 21.07 -9.76 15.61
C VAL A 564 20.58 -10.19 14.23
N ARG A 565 19.35 -10.73 14.12
CA ARG A 565 18.78 -11.14 12.84
C ARG A 565 18.59 -9.94 11.89
N THR A 566 18.18 -8.78 12.40
CA THR A 566 18.07 -7.55 11.61
C THR A 566 19.42 -7.11 11.06
N LEU A 567 20.47 -7.11 11.87
CA LEU A 567 21.85 -6.79 11.42
C LEU A 567 22.33 -7.76 10.35
N GLN A 568 22.02 -9.06 10.48
CA GLN A 568 22.38 -10.07 9.48
C GLN A 568 21.69 -9.85 8.13
N ILE A 569 20.37 -9.54 8.14
CA ILE A 569 19.62 -9.22 6.92
C ILE A 569 20.16 -7.93 6.29
N VAL A 570 20.37 -6.90 7.08
CA VAL A 570 20.84 -5.59 6.60
C VAL A 570 22.26 -5.66 6.04
N GLN A 571 23.12 -6.53 6.56
CA GLN A 571 24.44 -6.78 5.99
C GLN A 571 24.41 -7.44 4.60
N ALA A 572 23.41 -8.30 4.36
CA ALA A 572 23.28 -8.98 3.07
C ALA A 572 23.00 -7.99 1.92
N VAL A 573 22.29 -6.90 2.20
CA VAL A 573 21.91 -5.91 1.18
C VAL A 573 23.12 -5.25 0.49
N PRO A 574 24.07 -4.64 1.21
CA PRO A 574 25.25 -4.08 0.55
C PRO A 574 26.16 -5.17 -0.05
N ALA A 575 26.25 -6.36 0.54
CA ALA A 575 27.01 -7.44 -0.06
C ALA A 575 26.46 -7.85 -1.44
N CYS A 576 25.13 -8.00 -1.55
CA CYS A 576 24.45 -8.23 -2.85
C CYS A 576 24.62 -7.04 -3.81
N GLY A 577 24.53 -5.80 -3.28
CA GLY A 577 24.77 -4.59 -4.06
C GLY A 577 26.15 -4.55 -4.71
N ALA A 578 27.19 -4.98 -4.00
CA ALA A 578 28.54 -5.10 -4.56
C ALA A 578 28.59 -6.09 -5.74
N VAL A 579 27.89 -7.23 -5.63
CA VAL A 579 27.80 -8.22 -6.72
C VAL A 579 27.09 -7.63 -7.93
N VAL A 580 25.97 -6.90 -7.72
CA VAL A 580 25.24 -6.22 -8.81
C VAL A 580 26.12 -5.18 -9.51
N CYS A 581 26.89 -4.38 -8.75
CA CYS A 581 27.87 -3.46 -9.35
C CYS A 581 28.90 -4.20 -10.20
N GLY A 582 29.37 -5.35 -9.74
CA GLY A 582 30.25 -6.23 -10.53
C GLY A 582 29.61 -6.72 -11.83
N MET A 583 28.32 -7.05 -11.79
CA MET A 583 27.55 -7.44 -12.99
C MET A 583 27.49 -6.31 -14.02
N VAL A 584 27.19 -5.09 -13.56
CA VAL A 584 27.13 -3.92 -14.45
C VAL A 584 28.51 -3.62 -15.06
N LEU A 585 29.57 -3.67 -14.25
CA LEU A 585 30.94 -3.50 -14.76
C LEU A 585 31.31 -4.57 -15.77
N ALA A 586 31.01 -5.85 -15.51
CA ALA A 586 31.25 -6.94 -16.47
C ALA A 586 30.49 -6.71 -17.78
N ARG A 587 29.22 -6.24 -17.69
CA ARG A 587 28.44 -5.90 -18.89
C ARG A 587 29.00 -4.69 -19.62
N ALA A 588 29.47 -3.68 -18.89
CA ALA A 588 30.11 -2.49 -19.45
C ALA A 588 31.38 -2.85 -20.21
N VAL A 589 32.25 -3.70 -19.63
CA VAL A 589 33.47 -4.21 -20.29
C VAL A 589 33.12 -4.95 -21.59
N GLY A 590 32.11 -5.81 -21.59
CA GLY A 590 31.68 -6.46 -22.82
C GLY A 590 31.19 -5.48 -23.89
N ALA A 591 30.51 -4.40 -23.46
CA ALA A 591 30.00 -3.37 -24.37
C ALA A 591 31.12 -2.48 -24.95
N SER A 592 32.09 -2.06 -24.12
CA SER A 592 33.22 -1.23 -24.57
C SER A 592 34.16 -1.96 -25.52
N LEU A 593 34.25 -3.28 -25.39
CA LEU A 593 34.99 -4.14 -26.34
C LEU A 593 34.21 -4.43 -27.63
N GLY A 594 33.00 -3.89 -27.79
CA GLY A 594 32.16 -4.13 -28.98
C GLY A 594 31.66 -5.56 -29.08
N LEU A 595 31.69 -6.36 -28.02
CA LEU A 595 31.28 -7.77 -28.04
C LEU A 595 29.75 -7.87 -28.19
N ALA A 596 29.33 -8.77 -29.09
CA ALA A 596 27.93 -9.16 -29.16
C ALA A 596 27.48 -9.80 -27.84
N ALA A 597 26.16 -9.79 -27.55
CA ALA A 597 25.64 -10.26 -26.27
C ALA A 597 26.14 -11.67 -25.90
N HIS A 598 26.12 -12.60 -26.81
CA HIS A 598 26.60 -13.97 -26.60
C HIS A 598 28.10 -14.07 -26.36
N GLN A 599 28.93 -13.20 -26.97
CA GLN A 599 30.38 -13.12 -26.75
C GLN A 599 30.72 -12.47 -25.40
N ALA A 600 29.88 -11.55 -24.89
CA ALA A 600 30.03 -10.93 -23.60
C ALA A 600 29.57 -11.84 -22.41
N ALA A 601 28.79 -12.89 -22.70
CA ALA A 601 28.30 -13.82 -21.69
C ALA A 601 29.41 -14.48 -20.83
N PRO A 602 30.56 -14.94 -21.37
CA PRO A 602 31.66 -15.45 -20.58
C PRO A 602 32.30 -14.40 -19.66
N VAL A 603 32.33 -13.12 -20.07
CA VAL A 603 32.80 -12.01 -19.23
C VAL A 603 31.89 -11.83 -18.01
N MET A 604 30.58 -11.97 -18.21
CA MET A 604 29.61 -11.93 -17.11
C MET A 604 29.84 -13.04 -16.08
N LEU A 605 30.33 -14.22 -16.51
CA LEU A 605 30.59 -15.36 -15.63
C LEU A 605 31.76 -15.14 -14.65
N VAL A 606 32.58 -14.10 -14.84
CA VAL A 606 33.60 -13.69 -13.84
C VAL A 606 32.92 -13.34 -12.52
N VAL A 607 31.73 -12.75 -12.55
CA VAL A 607 31.00 -12.37 -11.33
C VAL A 607 30.62 -13.59 -10.47
N PRO A 608 29.90 -14.60 -10.99
CA PRO A 608 29.60 -15.79 -10.19
C PRO A 608 30.88 -16.56 -9.82
N ALA A 609 31.94 -16.55 -10.64
CA ALA A 609 33.23 -17.14 -10.26
C ALA A 609 33.81 -16.48 -8.99
N VAL A 610 33.84 -15.15 -8.94
CA VAL A 610 34.26 -14.38 -7.77
C VAL A 610 33.34 -14.65 -6.59
N THR A 611 32.01 -14.72 -6.78
CA THR A 611 31.07 -14.97 -5.65
C THR A 611 31.21 -16.39 -5.09
N VAL A 612 31.53 -17.39 -5.92
CA VAL A 612 31.84 -18.76 -5.44
C VAL A 612 33.11 -18.78 -4.58
N LEU A 613 34.16 -18.05 -4.99
CA LEU A 613 35.40 -17.91 -4.21
C LEU A 613 35.18 -17.13 -2.92
N LEU A 614 34.45 -16.01 -2.96
CA LEU A 614 34.07 -15.24 -1.81
C LEU A 614 33.19 -16.04 -0.85
N GLY A 615 32.19 -16.75 -1.36
CA GLY A 615 31.33 -17.61 -0.55
C GLY A 615 32.08 -18.71 0.18
N ALA A 616 33.20 -19.19 -0.37
CA ALA A 616 34.09 -20.10 0.33
C ALA A 616 34.83 -19.43 1.48
N ARG A 617 35.20 -18.15 1.34
CA ARG A 617 35.86 -17.33 2.39
C ARG A 617 34.87 -16.84 3.45
N LEU A 618 33.63 -16.58 3.06
CA LEU A 618 32.56 -16.01 3.91
C LEU A 618 31.62 -17.07 4.53
N ARG A 619 31.99 -18.35 4.47
CA ARG A 619 31.16 -19.49 4.87
C ARG A 619 30.49 -19.37 6.26
N ASP A 620 31.23 -18.73 7.20
CA ASP A 620 30.78 -18.57 8.58
C ASP A 620 29.89 -17.31 8.78
N LEU A 621 29.71 -16.51 7.73
CA LEU A 621 28.88 -15.30 7.77
C LEU A 621 27.49 -15.52 7.15
N PRO A 622 26.45 -14.94 7.73
CA PRO A 622 25.07 -15.08 7.21
C PRO A 622 24.87 -14.45 5.82
N SER A 623 25.79 -13.57 5.39
CA SER A 623 25.80 -12.98 4.05
C SER A 623 26.28 -13.92 2.94
N ALA A 624 26.87 -15.08 3.25
CA ALA A 624 27.37 -16.02 2.26
C ALA A 624 26.27 -16.50 1.28
N LEU A 625 25.11 -16.92 1.81
CA LEU A 625 24.00 -17.39 0.99
C LEU A 625 23.40 -16.31 0.07
N PRO A 626 23.08 -15.10 0.55
CA PRO A 626 22.62 -14.02 -0.34
C PRO A 626 23.62 -13.66 -1.45
N VAL A 627 24.90 -13.62 -1.16
CA VAL A 627 25.97 -13.34 -2.14
C VAL A 627 26.04 -14.44 -3.20
N GLU A 628 25.98 -15.71 -2.79
CA GLU A 628 25.96 -16.86 -3.72
C GLU A 628 24.72 -16.84 -4.61
N LEU A 629 23.54 -16.54 -4.04
CA LEU A 629 22.30 -16.44 -4.82
C LEU A 629 22.37 -15.29 -5.83
N THR A 630 22.91 -14.14 -5.44
CA THR A 630 23.06 -12.99 -6.35
C THR A 630 24.10 -13.33 -7.45
N GLY A 631 25.16 -14.06 -7.13
CA GLY A 631 26.10 -14.60 -8.11
C GLY A 631 25.47 -15.61 -9.04
N ALA A 632 24.56 -16.47 -8.54
CA ALA A 632 23.79 -17.39 -9.39
C ALA A 632 22.87 -16.64 -10.37
N VAL A 633 22.27 -15.51 -9.94
CA VAL A 633 21.50 -14.63 -10.84
C VAL A 633 22.38 -14.11 -11.98
N ALA A 634 23.64 -13.73 -11.70
CA ALA A 634 24.59 -13.34 -12.75
C ALA A 634 24.85 -14.48 -13.74
N GLY A 635 24.93 -15.71 -13.26
CA GLY A 635 24.99 -16.90 -14.11
C GLY A 635 23.77 -17.06 -15.03
N VAL A 636 22.57 -16.86 -14.46
CA VAL A 636 21.31 -16.88 -15.24
C VAL A 636 21.30 -15.77 -16.30
N VAL A 637 21.74 -14.56 -15.96
CA VAL A 637 21.86 -13.45 -16.92
C VAL A 637 22.84 -13.80 -18.03
N ALA A 638 24.00 -14.40 -17.72
CA ALA A 638 24.96 -14.85 -18.72
C ALA A 638 24.37 -15.90 -19.67
N VAL A 639 23.60 -16.86 -19.14
CA VAL A 639 22.85 -17.83 -19.94
C VAL A 639 21.85 -17.12 -20.87
N GLY A 640 21.07 -16.15 -20.34
CA GLY A 640 20.13 -15.34 -21.14
C GLY A 640 20.82 -14.58 -22.29
N MET A 641 22.00 -14.03 -22.06
CA MET A 641 22.80 -13.32 -23.07
C MET A 641 23.28 -14.25 -24.18
N ALA A 642 23.47 -15.54 -23.87
CA ALA A 642 23.98 -16.53 -24.84
C ALA A 642 22.88 -17.26 -25.62
N VAL A 643 21.59 -17.09 -25.30
CA VAL A 643 20.45 -17.83 -25.87
C VAL A 643 20.38 -17.74 -27.43
N THR A 644 20.81 -16.61 -27.98
CA THR A 644 20.77 -16.37 -29.43
C THR A 644 21.77 -17.22 -30.25
N ASP A 645 22.83 -17.73 -29.58
CA ASP A 645 23.89 -18.51 -30.23
C ASP A 645 24.10 -19.85 -29.50
N ARG A 646 23.75 -20.96 -30.15
CA ARG A 646 23.76 -22.30 -29.55
C ARG A 646 25.16 -22.73 -29.06
N PRO A 647 26.25 -22.55 -29.85
CA PRO A 647 27.60 -22.85 -29.40
C PRO A 647 28.05 -22.09 -28.18
N PHE A 648 27.78 -20.78 -28.12
CA PHE A 648 28.08 -19.96 -26.93
C PHE A 648 27.19 -20.33 -25.76
N LEU A 649 25.91 -20.63 -25.97
CA LEU A 649 25.01 -21.09 -24.90
C LEU A 649 25.54 -22.39 -24.27
N ALA A 650 25.99 -23.34 -25.09
CA ALA A 650 26.59 -24.57 -24.60
C ALA A 650 27.86 -24.30 -23.77
N LEU A 651 28.74 -23.40 -24.24
CA LEU A 651 29.93 -22.99 -23.50
C LEU A 651 29.56 -22.34 -22.13
N VAL A 652 28.62 -21.39 -22.12
CA VAL A 652 28.18 -20.69 -20.90
C VAL A 652 27.58 -21.67 -19.89
N LEU A 653 26.74 -22.61 -20.35
CA LEU A 653 26.17 -23.65 -19.48
C LEU A 653 27.25 -24.59 -18.92
N ALA A 654 28.24 -24.95 -19.72
CA ALA A 654 29.36 -25.76 -19.25
C ALA A 654 30.16 -25.01 -18.17
N LEU A 655 30.46 -23.73 -18.38
CA LEU A 655 31.14 -22.89 -17.39
C LEU A 655 30.31 -22.72 -16.11
N CYS A 656 28.99 -22.52 -16.23
CA CYS A 656 28.08 -22.54 -15.07
C CYS A 656 28.11 -23.88 -14.34
N GLY A 657 28.21 -25.00 -15.08
CA GLY A 657 28.40 -26.33 -14.49
C GLY A 657 29.71 -26.46 -13.69
N VAL A 658 30.79 -25.91 -14.20
CA VAL A 658 32.09 -25.85 -13.49
C VAL A 658 31.95 -25.04 -12.20
N LEU A 659 31.30 -23.88 -12.23
CA LEU A 659 31.05 -23.03 -11.06
C LEU A 659 30.15 -23.73 -10.03
N ALA A 660 29.11 -24.42 -10.48
CA ALA A 660 28.25 -25.22 -9.62
C ALA A 660 29.02 -26.39 -8.98
N THR A 661 29.94 -27.03 -9.71
CA THR A 661 30.85 -28.06 -9.17
C THR A 661 31.75 -27.46 -8.08
N GLY A 662 32.27 -26.24 -8.26
CA GLY A 662 33.02 -25.50 -7.26
C GLY A 662 32.24 -25.26 -5.97
N THR A 663 30.93 -24.96 -6.07
CA THR A 663 30.06 -24.84 -4.89
C THR A 663 29.78 -26.18 -4.22
N ALA A 664 29.70 -27.28 -5.01
CA ALA A 664 29.44 -28.65 -4.53
C ALA A 664 30.59 -29.25 -3.71
N VAL A 665 31.79 -28.66 -3.75
CA VAL A 665 32.93 -29.06 -2.89
C VAL A 665 32.54 -28.91 -1.41
N ARG A 666 31.67 -27.95 -1.07
CA ARG A 666 31.20 -27.76 0.30
C ARG A 666 30.09 -28.78 0.64
N ALA A 667 30.30 -29.47 1.78
CA ALA A 667 29.42 -30.55 2.22
C ALA A 667 27.94 -30.11 2.36
N GLU A 668 27.68 -28.89 2.84
CA GLU A 668 26.36 -28.31 3.05
C GLU A 668 25.60 -28.04 1.73
N ARG A 669 26.32 -27.72 0.65
CA ARG A 669 25.77 -27.41 -0.66
C ARG A 669 25.82 -28.57 -1.65
N ARG A 670 26.60 -29.62 -1.32
CA ARG A 670 26.89 -30.75 -2.20
C ARG A 670 25.68 -31.37 -2.92
N PRO A 671 24.52 -31.66 -2.26
CA PRO A 671 23.43 -32.32 -2.98
C PRO A 671 22.82 -31.41 -4.05
N VAL A 672 22.49 -30.16 -3.68
CA VAL A 672 21.82 -29.22 -4.59
C VAL A 672 22.74 -28.77 -5.70
N ALA A 673 23.96 -28.34 -5.37
CA ALA A 673 24.93 -27.87 -6.37
C ALA A 673 25.42 -28.98 -7.27
N GLY A 674 25.54 -30.22 -6.76
CA GLY A 674 25.93 -31.38 -7.54
C GLY A 674 24.88 -31.77 -8.62
N TYR A 675 23.60 -31.79 -8.25
CA TYR A 675 22.52 -32.02 -9.22
C TYR A 675 22.43 -30.87 -10.23
N LEU A 676 22.58 -29.63 -9.79
CA LEU A 676 22.60 -28.47 -10.68
C LEU A 676 23.76 -28.54 -11.68
N ALA A 677 24.97 -28.84 -11.22
CA ALA A 677 26.15 -29.00 -12.08
C ALA A 677 25.93 -30.10 -13.12
N MET A 678 25.42 -31.25 -12.71
CA MET A 678 25.10 -32.35 -13.61
C MET A 678 24.08 -31.93 -14.69
N THR A 679 22.99 -31.28 -14.28
CA THR A 679 21.96 -30.78 -15.21
C THR A 679 22.55 -29.79 -16.21
N LEU A 680 23.38 -28.85 -15.77
CA LEU A 680 24.01 -27.85 -16.64
C LEU A 680 24.98 -28.49 -17.64
N PHE A 681 25.78 -29.47 -17.23
CA PHE A 681 26.66 -30.20 -18.15
C PHE A 681 25.89 -31.02 -19.18
N VAL A 682 24.79 -31.65 -18.75
CA VAL A 682 23.91 -32.41 -19.67
C VAL A 682 23.30 -31.46 -20.72
N LEU A 683 22.76 -30.32 -20.30
CA LEU A 683 22.20 -29.31 -21.18
C LEU A 683 23.26 -28.75 -22.15
N ALA A 684 24.44 -28.44 -21.61
CA ALA A 684 25.58 -27.97 -22.41
C ALA A 684 25.99 -28.98 -23.50
N ALA A 685 26.09 -30.27 -23.15
CA ALA A 685 26.40 -31.32 -24.06
C ALA A 685 25.34 -31.47 -25.17
N TRP A 686 24.08 -31.44 -24.79
CA TRP A 686 22.97 -31.52 -25.73
C TRP A 686 22.94 -30.36 -26.71
N LEU A 687 23.08 -29.13 -26.23
CA LEU A 687 23.15 -27.96 -27.08
C LEU A 687 24.35 -27.96 -27.99
N ARG A 688 25.51 -28.41 -27.49
CA ARG A 688 26.71 -28.52 -28.33
C ARG A 688 26.55 -29.55 -29.45
N LEU A 689 26.00 -30.71 -29.12
CA LEU A 689 25.71 -31.77 -30.09
C LEU A 689 24.69 -31.29 -31.13
N SER A 690 23.60 -30.63 -30.71
CA SER A 690 22.61 -30.09 -31.63
C SER A 690 23.19 -29.01 -32.55
N ALA A 691 24.09 -28.15 -32.04
CA ALA A 691 24.80 -27.15 -32.84
C ALA A 691 25.78 -27.77 -33.85
N SER A 692 26.27 -28.99 -33.57
CA SER A 692 27.16 -29.74 -34.47
C SER A 692 26.42 -30.55 -35.53
N GLY A 693 25.07 -30.46 -35.59
CA GLY A 693 24.26 -31.17 -36.58
C GLY A 693 24.20 -32.69 -36.38
N VAL A 694 24.62 -33.22 -35.23
CA VAL A 694 24.51 -34.65 -34.90
C VAL A 694 23.05 -35.01 -34.74
N SER A 695 22.51 -35.84 -35.60
CA SER A 695 21.07 -36.22 -35.58
C SER A 695 20.80 -37.49 -34.76
N ALA A 696 21.82 -38.21 -34.32
CA ALA A 696 21.66 -39.44 -33.53
C ALA A 696 21.36 -39.10 -32.06
N PRO A 697 20.15 -39.38 -31.52
CA PRO A 697 19.78 -39.05 -30.14
C PRO A 697 20.63 -39.81 -29.11
N GLU A 698 21.14 -40.97 -29.46
CA GLU A 698 21.99 -41.79 -28.62
C GLU A 698 23.32 -41.09 -28.27
N ALA A 699 23.85 -40.28 -29.22
CA ALA A 699 25.01 -39.45 -28.98
C ALA A 699 24.79 -38.43 -27.85
N TYR A 700 23.53 -38.00 -27.64
CA TYR A 700 23.16 -37.04 -26.64
C TYR A 700 22.93 -37.67 -25.26
N THR A 701 22.47 -38.89 -25.24
CA THR A 701 21.97 -39.51 -23.98
C THR A 701 22.97 -40.48 -23.36
N LEU A 702 23.60 -41.35 -24.12
CA LEU A 702 24.47 -42.40 -23.60
C LEU A 702 25.67 -41.90 -22.79
N PRO A 703 26.41 -40.84 -23.19
CA PRO A 703 27.58 -40.37 -22.46
C PRO A 703 27.28 -39.85 -21.08
N VAL A 704 26.03 -39.47 -20.82
CA VAL A 704 25.58 -38.90 -19.53
C VAL A 704 24.88 -39.98 -18.71
N THR A 705 24.09 -40.79 -19.37
CA THR A 705 23.23 -41.79 -18.71
C THR A 705 24.04 -42.96 -18.17
N VAL A 706 25.00 -43.44 -18.90
CA VAL A 706 25.84 -44.56 -18.46
C VAL A 706 26.60 -44.23 -17.17
N PRO A 707 27.31 -43.08 -17.05
CA PRO A 707 27.89 -42.66 -15.76
C PRO A 707 26.88 -42.45 -14.65
N ALA A 708 25.73 -41.82 -14.98
CA ALA A 708 24.69 -41.57 -13.99
C ALA A 708 24.12 -42.89 -13.42
N LEU A 709 23.85 -43.85 -14.25
CA LEU A 709 23.40 -45.20 -13.84
C LEU A 709 24.47 -45.93 -13.06
N ALA A 710 25.76 -45.79 -13.45
CA ALA A 710 26.88 -46.38 -12.73
C ALA A 710 27.01 -45.79 -11.33
N VAL A 711 26.93 -44.44 -11.20
CA VAL A 711 26.94 -43.74 -9.90
C VAL A 711 25.72 -44.14 -9.04
N GLY A 712 24.53 -44.22 -9.65
CA GLY A 712 23.31 -44.69 -9.00
C GLY A 712 23.46 -46.13 -8.47
N ALA A 713 24.02 -47.02 -9.26
CA ALA A 713 24.31 -48.40 -8.88
C ALA A 713 25.34 -48.49 -7.73
N LEU A 714 26.43 -47.71 -7.80
CA LEU A 714 27.44 -47.63 -6.73
C LEU A 714 26.84 -47.05 -5.43
N ARG A 715 26.01 -46.02 -5.51
CA ARG A 715 25.33 -45.42 -4.37
C ARG A 715 24.41 -46.42 -3.70
N ARG A 716 23.68 -47.18 -4.49
CA ARG A 716 22.76 -48.21 -3.95
C ARG A 716 23.45 -49.42 -3.38
N ARG A 717 24.65 -49.75 -3.89
CA ARG A 717 25.50 -50.78 -3.25
C ARG A 717 26.00 -50.35 -1.89
N ARG A 718 26.18 -49.03 -1.66
CA ARG A 718 26.61 -48.47 -0.36
C ARG A 718 25.42 -48.27 0.61
N ASP A 719 24.26 -47.95 0.07
CA ASP A 719 23.02 -47.69 0.79
C ASP A 719 21.86 -48.44 0.10
N PRO A 720 21.57 -49.70 0.49
CA PRO A 720 20.48 -50.50 -0.10
C PRO A 720 19.09 -49.88 0.11
N GLU A 721 18.92 -49.02 1.11
CA GLU A 721 17.66 -48.34 1.42
C GLU A 721 17.44 -47.08 0.55
N ALA A 722 18.44 -46.63 -0.22
CA ALA A 722 18.31 -45.49 -1.11
C ALA A 722 17.20 -45.69 -2.14
N SER A 723 16.34 -44.68 -2.32
CA SER A 723 15.25 -44.74 -3.31
C SER A 723 15.78 -44.99 -4.72
N SER A 724 15.12 -45.84 -5.48
CA SER A 724 15.44 -46.09 -6.89
C SER A 724 15.31 -44.85 -7.78
N TRP A 725 14.45 -43.90 -7.39
CA TRP A 725 14.30 -42.63 -8.08
C TRP A 725 15.54 -41.75 -7.97
N THR A 726 16.14 -41.68 -6.80
CA THR A 726 17.37 -40.92 -6.59
C THR A 726 18.61 -41.58 -7.20
N ALA A 727 18.58 -42.91 -7.35
CA ALA A 727 19.70 -43.69 -7.93
C ALA A 727 19.63 -43.79 -9.44
N TYR A 728 18.48 -44.01 -10.03
CA TYR A 728 18.34 -44.38 -11.46
C TYR A 728 17.37 -43.44 -12.21
N GLY A 729 16.42 -42.78 -11.51
CA GLY A 729 15.35 -42.03 -12.14
C GLY A 729 15.84 -40.96 -13.10
N ALA A 730 16.75 -40.10 -12.67
CA ALA A 730 17.28 -39.01 -13.48
C ALA A 730 18.05 -39.54 -14.72
N GLY A 731 18.88 -40.58 -14.57
CA GLY A 731 19.61 -41.18 -15.64
C GLY A 731 18.72 -41.83 -16.69
N LEU A 732 17.74 -42.60 -16.28
CA LEU A 732 16.78 -43.22 -17.17
C LEU A 732 15.87 -42.21 -17.89
N ALA A 733 15.40 -41.21 -17.18
CA ALA A 733 14.59 -40.15 -17.80
C ALA A 733 15.37 -39.38 -18.88
N ALA A 734 16.64 -39.07 -18.59
CA ALA A 734 17.51 -38.35 -19.52
C ALA A 734 17.75 -39.11 -20.83
N THR A 735 17.61 -40.43 -20.82
CA THR A 735 17.74 -41.25 -22.04
C THR A 735 16.40 -41.52 -22.71
N LEU A 736 15.45 -42.03 -21.95
CA LEU A 736 14.21 -42.56 -22.51
C LEU A 736 13.29 -41.45 -23.03
N VAL A 737 13.26 -40.27 -22.34
CA VAL A 737 12.36 -39.19 -22.75
C VAL A 737 12.77 -38.54 -24.08
N PRO A 738 14.01 -38.11 -24.30
CA PRO A 738 14.41 -37.57 -25.62
C PRO A 738 14.32 -38.60 -26.73
N SER A 739 14.68 -39.87 -26.45
CA SER A 739 14.56 -40.95 -27.43
C SER A 739 13.11 -41.21 -27.85
N LEU A 740 12.14 -41.04 -26.96
CA LEU A 740 10.71 -41.15 -27.22
C LEU A 740 10.25 -40.08 -28.22
N PHE A 741 10.61 -38.81 -27.97
CA PHE A 741 10.23 -37.70 -28.85
C PHE A 741 10.87 -37.84 -30.25
N THR A 742 12.11 -38.32 -30.32
CA THR A 742 12.77 -38.52 -31.60
C THR A 742 12.28 -39.77 -32.33
N ALA A 743 11.86 -40.84 -31.61
CA ALA A 743 11.21 -41.99 -32.21
C ALA A 743 9.88 -41.60 -32.87
N TRP A 744 9.10 -40.72 -32.22
CA TRP A 744 7.85 -40.21 -32.77
C TRP A 744 8.03 -39.32 -34.03
N ALA A 745 9.18 -38.67 -34.16
CA ALA A 745 9.51 -37.85 -35.34
C ALA A 745 10.17 -38.63 -36.47
N ASP A 746 10.60 -39.89 -36.26
CA ASP A 746 11.32 -40.70 -37.24
C ASP A 746 10.33 -41.51 -38.10
N PRO A 747 10.33 -41.37 -39.40
CA PRO A 747 9.46 -42.13 -40.29
C PRO A 747 9.83 -43.63 -40.40
N HIS A 748 10.99 -44.04 -39.85
CA HIS A 748 11.46 -45.42 -39.93
C HIS A 748 11.08 -46.22 -38.65
N TRP A 749 10.47 -47.38 -38.87
CA TRP A 749 10.00 -48.25 -37.82
C TRP A 749 11.10 -48.84 -36.88
N VAL A 750 12.35 -48.77 -37.31
CA VAL A 750 13.50 -49.38 -36.61
C VAL A 750 13.75 -48.68 -35.23
N ARG A 751 13.64 -47.34 -35.17
CA ARG A 751 13.87 -46.60 -33.93
C ARG A 751 12.79 -46.83 -32.88
N PRO A 752 11.49 -46.67 -33.17
CA PRO A 752 10.43 -47.01 -32.19
C PRO A 752 10.58 -48.47 -31.71
N LEU A 753 10.87 -49.43 -32.60
CA LEU A 753 11.07 -50.80 -32.19
C LEU A 753 12.24 -50.98 -31.21
N LEU A 754 13.42 -50.37 -31.52
CA LEU A 754 14.59 -50.47 -30.63
C LEU A 754 14.31 -49.81 -29.26
N LEU A 755 13.62 -48.64 -29.27
CA LEU A 755 13.20 -47.98 -28.05
C LEU A 755 12.21 -48.84 -27.25
N GLY A 756 11.22 -49.40 -27.89
CA GLY A 756 10.25 -50.29 -27.27
C GLY A 756 10.91 -51.50 -26.63
N VAL A 757 11.86 -52.16 -27.34
CA VAL A 757 12.63 -53.30 -26.77
C VAL A 757 13.48 -52.85 -25.57
N ALA A 758 14.17 -51.70 -25.68
CA ALA A 758 14.95 -51.16 -24.54
C ALA A 758 14.04 -50.85 -23.33
N ALA A 759 12.90 -50.15 -23.54
CA ALA A 759 11.93 -49.82 -22.51
C ALA A 759 11.34 -51.11 -21.89
N LEU A 760 11.08 -52.15 -22.68
CA LEU A 760 10.61 -53.44 -22.16
C LEU A 760 11.66 -54.08 -21.29
N VAL A 761 12.92 -54.15 -21.69
CA VAL A 761 14.03 -54.70 -20.88
C VAL A 761 14.19 -53.95 -19.58
N ILE A 762 14.12 -52.59 -19.61
CA ILE A 762 14.17 -51.75 -18.41
C ILE A 762 12.97 -52.05 -17.50
N THR A 763 11.76 -52.13 -18.01
CA THR A 763 10.55 -52.43 -17.28
C THR A 763 10.62 -53.79 -16.62
N LEU A 764 11.04 -54.83 -17.37
CA LEU A 764 11.20 -56.19 -16.82
C LEU A 764 12.29 -56.29 -15.76
N SER A 765 13.40 -55.54 -15.98
CA SER A 765 14.47 -55.40 -14.98
C SER A 765 13.96 -54.73 -13.73
N GLY A 766 13.16 -53.67 -13.88
CA GLY A 766 12.49 -52.97 -12.75
C GLY A 766 11.55 -53.89 -11.97
N ALA A 767 10.77 -54.70 -12.66
CA ALA A 767 9.88 -55.67 -12.05
C ALA A 767 10.64 -56.76 -11.29
N ARG A 768 11.67 -57.34 -11.91
CA ARG A 768 12.52 -58.37 -11.30
C ARG A 768 13.32 -57.87 -10.10
N LEU A 769 13.90 -56.74 -10.20
CA LEU A 769 14.74 -56.10 -9.16
C LEU A 769 13.91 -55.29 -8.13
N ARG A 770 12.59 -55.23 -8.31
CA ARG A 770 11.64 -54.47 -7.47
C ARG A 770 12.01 -52.98 -7.40
N LEU A 771 12.45 -52.39 -8.51
CA LEU A 771 12.90 -51.00 -8.64
C LEU A 771 11.79 -50.12 -9.23
N GLN A 772 11.19 -49.26 -8.43
CA GLN A 772 10.05 -48.43 -8.80
C GLN A 772 10.36 -47.49 -10.00
N ALA A 773 11.52 -46.85 -9.99
CA ALA A 773 11.91 -45.92 -11.08
C ALA A 773 12.05 -46.60 -12.43
N LEU A 774 12.70 -47.79 -12.51
CA LEU A 774 12.85 -48.56 -13.74
C LEU A 774 11.50 -49.05 -14.27
N LEU A 775 10.67 -49.54 -13.38
CA LEU A 775 9.34 -50.03 -13.72
C LEU A 775 8.44 -48.95 -14.27
N LEU A 776 8.36 -47.79 -13.59
CA LEU A 776 7.48 -46.69 -14.00
C LEU A 776 7.96 -45.96 -15.21
N LEU A 777 9.25 -45.60 -15.30
CA LEU A 777 9.78 -44.90 -16.45
C LEU A 777 9.81 -45.78 -17.70
N GLY A 778 10.30 -47.04 -17.58
CA GLY A 778 10.29 -47.98 -18.66
C GLY A 778 8.89 -48.30 -19.15
N GLY A 779 7.96 -48.57 -18.21
CA GLY A 779 6.56 -48.85 -18.50
C GLY A 779 5.82 -47.68 -19.15
N ALA A 780 6.07 -46.44 -18.67
CA ALA A 780 5.46 -45.26 -19.25
C ALA A 780 5.95 -45.01 -20.69
N VAL A 781 7.26 -45.14 -20.96
CA VAL A 781 7.83 -44.99 -22.29
C VAL A 781 7.32 -46.06 -23.24
N LEU A 782 7.29 -47.30 -22.78
CA LEU A 782 6.75 -48.43 -23.56
C LEU A 782 5.29 -48.24 -23.94
N ALA A 783 4.48 -47.77 -22.96
CA ALA A 783 3.06 -47.50 -23.20
C ALA A 783 2.83 -46.32 -24.13
N LEU A 784 3.60 -45.25 -24.04
CA LEU A 784 3.48 -44.06 -24.89
C LEU A 784 3.97 -44.35 -26.32
N ASP A 785 5.06 -45.09 -26.46
CA ASP A 785 5.60 -45.53 -27.74
C ASP A 785 4.62 -46.45 -28.47
N ALA A 786 4.11 -47.44 -27.78
CA ALA A 786 3.09 -48.34 -28.32
C ALA A 786 1.78 -47.61 -28.67
N LEU A 787 1.37 -46.63 -27.89
CA LEU A 787 0.17 -45.83 -28.16
C LEU A 787 0.36 -44.97 -29.41
N HIS A 788 1.54 -44.39 -29.61
CA HIS A 788 1.85 -43.58 -30.76
C HIS A 788 1.88 -44.44 -32.05
N GLU A 789 2.58 -45.59 -32.04
CA GLU A 789 2.69 -46.49 -33.18
C GLU A 789 1.35 -47.15 -33.52
N LEU A 790 0.50 -47.45 -32.55
CA LEU A 790 -0.82 -48.02 -32.75
C LEU A 790 -1.90 -47.01 -33.14
N ALA A 791 -1.71 -45.72 -32.80
CA ALA A 791 -2.71 -44.66 -33.07
C ALA A 791 -3.17 -44.58 -34.55
N PRO A 792 -2.28 -44.60 -35.58
CA PRO A 792 -2.69 -44.54 -36.97
C PRO A 792 -3.53 -45.76 -37.38
N TYR A 793 -3.20 -46.94 -36.86
CA TYR A 793 -3.97 -48.16 -37.15
C TYR A 793 -5.34 -48.13 -36.50
N VAL A 794 -5.42 -47.64 -35.26
CA VAL A 794 -6.69 -47.46 -34.56
C VAL A 794 -7.56 -46.43 -35.32
N VAL A 795 -6.98 -45.31 -35.79
CA VAL A 795 -7.70 -44.30 -36.58
C VAL A 795 -8.21 -44.87 -37.91
N GLN A 796 -7.41 -45.68 -38.58
CA GLN A 796 -7.80 -46.36 -39.83
C GLN A 796 -8.97 -47.34 -39.58
N VAL A 797 -8.88 -48.16 -38.53
CA VAL A 797 -9.94 -49.12 -38.16
C VAL A 797 -11.22 -48.37 -37.76
N VAL A 798 -11.12 -47.32 -36.95
CA VAL A 798 -12.25 -46.50 -36.54
C VAL A 798 -12.86 -45.75 -37.74
N GLY A 799 -12.06 -45.28 -38.66
CA GLY A 799 -12.52 -44.60 -39.89
C GLY A 799 -13.20 -45.53 -40.88
N ALA A 800 -12.88 -46.84 -40.90
CA ALA A 800 -13.52 -47.86 -41.69
C ALA A 800 -14.86 -48.38 -41.14
N LEU A 801 -15.16 -48.06 -39.88
CA LEU A 801 -16.40 -48.45 -39.21
C LEU A 801 -17.58 -47.51 -39.52
N PRO A 802 -18.84 -48.03 -39.59
CA PRO A 802 -19.99 -47.14 -39.68
C PRO A 802 -20.04 -46.09 -38.56
N ARG A 803 -20.38 -44.85 -38.87
CA ARG A 803 -20.29 -43.68 -37.94
C ARG A 803 -20.98 -43.83 -36.57
N TRP A 804 -21.92 -44.77 -36.45
CA TRP A 804 -22.63 -45.08 -35.19
C TRP A 804 -21.91 -46.13 -34.35
N LEU A 805 -21.02 -46.94 -34.89
CA LEU A 805 -20.39 -48.07 -34.22
C LEU A 805 -19.30 -47.62 -33.18
N PRO A 806 -18.41 -46.65 -33.43
CA PRO A 806 -17.47 -46.18 -32.43
C PRO A 806 -18.12 -45.60 -31.17
N PRO A 807 -19.16 -44.74 -31.23
CA PRO A 807 -19.84 -44.27 -30.00
C PRO A 807 -20.63 -45.40 -29.31
N ALA A 808 -21.16 -46.39 -30.07
CA ALA A 808 -21.83 -47.57 -29.49
C ALA A 808 -20.86 -48.48 -28.71
N LEU A 809 -19.69 -48.76 -29.29
CA LEU A 809 -18.63 -49.49 -28.66
C LEU A 809 -18.05 -48.77 -27.45
N ALA A 810 -17.86 -47.44 -27.55
CA ALA A 810 -17.44 -46.59 -26.42
C ALA A 810 -18.45 -46.62 -25.29
N GLY A 811 -19.76 -46.58 -25.60
CA GLY A 811 -20.85 -46.72 -24.63
C GLY A 811 -20.85 -48.08 -23.92
N VAL A 812 -20.71 -49.15 -24.68
CA VAL A 812 -20.62 -50.51 -24.13
C VAL A 812 -19.38 -50.66 -23.25
N LEU A 813 -18.22 -50.13 -23.72
CA LEU A 813 -16.96 -50.15 -22.97
C LEU A 813 -17.07 -49.36 -21.67
N LEU A 814 -17.73 -48.20 -21.68
CA LEU A 814 -18.00 -47.42 -20.48
C LEU A 814 -18.94 -48.12 -19.52
N LEU A 815 -19.95 -48.84 -20.03
CA LEU A 815 -20.84 -49.65 -19.20
C LEU A 815 -20.10 -50.86 -18.55
N VAL A 816 -19.24 -51.53 -19.31
CA VAL A 816 -18.40 -52.64 -18.78
C VAL A 816 -17.40 -52.10 -17.75
N VAL A 817 -16.80 -50.96 -18.03
CA VAL A 817 -15.88 -50.28 -17.08
C VAL A 817 -16.66 -49.85 -15.83
N GLY A 818 -17.86 -49.29 -15.98
CA GLY A 818 -18.74 -48.92 -14.87
C GLY A 818 -19.19 -50.09 -14.03
N ALA A 819 -19.59 -51.20 -14.67
CA ALA A 819 -20.00 -52.42 -13.99
C ALA A 819 -18.83 -53.10 -13.22
N THR A 820 -17.62 -52.97 -13.69
CA THR A 820 -16.40 -53.51 -13.07
C THR A 820 -15.63 -52.50 -12.23
N TYR A 821 -16.16 -51.27 -12.04
CA TYR A 821 -15.46 -50.17 -11.40
C TYR A 821 -14.94 -50.49 -10.01
N GLU A 822 -15.76 -51.11 -9.15
CA GLU A 822 -15.36 -51.52 -7.80
C GLU A 822 -14.26 -52.58 -7.80
N GLN A 823 -14.28 -53.52 -8.76
CA GLN A 823 -13.23 -54.53 -8.89
C GLN A 823 -11.93 -53.90 -9.35
N ARG A 824 -12.00 -52.99 -10.36
CA ARG A 824 -10.82 -52.23 -10.86
C ARG A 824 -10.25 -51.28 -9.81
N LEU A 825 -11.11 -50.71 -8.95
CA LEU A 825 -10.64 -49.85 -7.86
C LEU A 825 -9.89 -50.68 -6.79
N ARG A 826 -10.33 -51.91 -6.52
CA ARG A 826 -9.61 -52.84 -5.63
C ARG A 826 -8.27 -53.27 -6.23
N ASP A 827 -8.23 -53.55 -7.52
CA ASP A 827 -7.01 -53.93 -8.23
C ASP A 827 -6.04 -52.76 -8.36
N ALA A 828 -6.53 -51.54 -8.60
CA ALA A 828 -5.71 -50.30 -8.60
C ALA A 828 -5.11 -50.03 -7.20
N ARG A 829 -5.86 -50.27 -6.13
CA ARG A 829 -5.33 -50.18 -4.76
C ARG A 829 -4.27 -51.24 -4.48
N ARG A 830 -4.49 -52.50 -4.93
CA ARG A 830 -3.48 -53.55 -4.84
C ARG A 830 -2.22 -53.24 -5.63
N LEU A 831 -2.38 -52.66 -6.84
CA LEU A 831 -1.27 -52.23 -7.66
C LEU A 831 -0.52 -51.06 -6.99
N LYS A 832 -1.23 -50.09 -6.44
CA LYS A 832 -0.65 -48.98 -5.68
C LYS A 832 0.13 -49.48 -4.45
N ASP A 833 -0.43 -50.42 -3.72
CA ASP A 833 0.21 -51.04 -2.55
C ASP A 833 1.41 -51.91 -2.92
N ALA A 834 1.38 -52.54 -4.10
CA ALA A 834 2.50 -53.31 -4.64
C ALA A 834 3.62 -52.35 -5.11
N LEU A 835 3.26 -51.27 -5.78
CA LEU A 835 4.20 -50.21 -6.21
C LEU A 835 4.82 -49.48 -4.99
N GLY A 836 4.00 -49.21 -3.94
CA GLY A 836 4.50 -48.58 -2.69
C GLY A 836 5.47 -49.46 -1.91
N ARG A 837 5.44 -50.79 -2.14
CA ARG A 837 6.41 -51.76 -1.54
C ARG A 837 7.69 -51.92 -2.35
N MET A 838 7.75 -51.37 -3.54
CA MET A 838 8.99 -51.30 -4.35
C MET A 838 9.84 -50.12 -3.91
N ARG A 839 11.14 -50.27 -3.73
CA ARG A 839 12.09 -49.29 -3.30
C ARG A 839 12.84 -48.64 -4.44
#